data_7b32090168892f1252cf209cab7faa1d
#
_entry.id   7b32090168892f1252cf209cab7faa1d
#
_cell.length_a   1.000
_cell.length_b   1.000
_cell.length_c   1.000
_cell.angle_alpha   90.00
_cell.angle_beta   90.00
_cell.angle_gamma   90.00
#
_symmetry.space_group_name_H-M   'P 1'
#
loop_
_entity.id
_entity.type
_entity.pdbx_description
1 polymer ?
#
loop_
_entity_poly.entity_id
_entity_poly.type
_entity_poly.pdbx_seq_one_letter_code
_entity_poly.pdbx_strand_id
1 'polypeptide(L)'
;MTIKRIFLAAFCMLAVSLANAQTATIKGFVYAAENGEPVPFASVFLKGTTFASFTDINGYYSMVKIPPGKYRVMATTLGYDTAFADVELVADEMENRKLVMKKKNVELKQVEVSAERQTKKTEVKIAVESVTPQEIKSLPSLGAEGDLVQYMQVVPGVVSSGDQGGQLYIRGGTPVQNKVLLDGMVIYNPFHSIGLFSVFDTDILKNTDVYTAGFGAQYGGRISSVMDITTRDGNKKRIGGKVSAGTFLSKVLLEGPIKKAKDENDGTASFILSVKNSYLDQTSKSIYKYASDDGLPYSFNDIYGKVVINSASGSKVSFFGFNFLDKVNYSKVAKYDWSSSGGGMNFVLVPGASKVLLRGNLAFSSYKIKLTEAEEKPRSSLVNGFNMGFNWLYFLNNDEINYGIEVQGFKTDFEYFNYAKRQINQTENTTEIGIFFRYKKIINKLIIDPSVRLQYYASISEFSPEPRLGLKYNLSDNIRLKAAGGLYAQNLIAANSDRDVVNFFYGFLSAPDDLPSEFDGKSVKKKLQLARHAVVGVEYDINKYFDINIEGYIKDFNQLTNINLDNVYYDTANNFDNPDSVKKSFIIEKGFTQGVDVVLKYEYRRMYAWLVYSLGFSTRNTGNYEYAPHFDRRHNINIIGSYKLGKKLDWEVDARWNFGSGFPVTLNQGFYPYLNFQDGLATDYTQNNGEMGVLYGPLNESRLPTYHRLDISIKKIFYLVRNSELEVVASVVNVYNRKNVFYVDRIRHNVVNQLPIMPSLGASLTF
;
A
#
# COMPACT_ATOMS: atom_id res chain seq x y z
N MET A 1 -20.08 -15.15 -63.60
CA MET A 1 -20.33 -16.26 -62.64
C MET A 1 -19.68 -16.07 -61.24
N THR A 2 -18.77 -15.15 -61.06
CA THR A 2 -17.97 -14.94 -59.82
C THR A 2 -18.66 -14.06 -58.76
N ILE A 3 -19.39 -13.02 -59.11
CA ILE A 3 -20.02 -12.10 -58.15
C ILE A 3 -21.17 -12.75 -57.36
N LYS A 4 -21.97 -13.63 -58.00
CA LYS A 4 -23.05 -14.37 -57.27
C LYS A 4 -22.47 -15.36 -56.24
N ARG A 5 -21.30 -15.92 -56.46
CA ARG A 5 -20.65 -16.82 -55.49
C ARG A 5 -20.07 -16.04 -54.30
N ILE A 6 -19.58 -14.82 -54.50
CA ILE A 6 -19.09 -13.95 -53.43
C ILE A 6 -20.24 -13.46 -52.55
N PHE A 7 -21.37 -13.07 -53.18
CA PHE A 7 -22.59 -12.69 -52.43
C PHE A 7 -23.17 -13.88 -51.65
N LEU A 8 -23.17 -15.08 -52.23
CA LEU A 8 -23.63 -16.28 -51.51
C LEU A 8 -22.72 -16.66 -50.35
N ALA A 9 -21.40 -16.54 -50.52
CA ALA A 9 -20.41 -16.78 -49.45
C ALA A 9 -20.52 -15.70 -48.34
N ALA A 10 -20.71 -14.43 -48.69
CA ALA A 10 -20.93 -13.34 -47.73
C ALA A 10 -22.27 -13.51 -47.00
N PHE A 11 -23.33 -13.93 -47.69
CA PHE A 11 -24.63 -14.24 -47.09
C PHE A 11 -24.56 -15.46 -46.16
N CYS A 12 -23.84 -16.53 -46.53
CA CYS A 12 -23.59 -17.67 -45.66
C CYS A 12 -22.72 -17.31 -44.45
N MET A 13 -21.71 -16.45 -44.60
CA MET A 13 -20.94 -15.92 -43.45
C MET A 13 -21.82 -15.02 -42.56
N LEU A 14 -22.71 -14.21 -43.12
CA LEU A 14 -23.65 -13.42 -42.35
C LEU A 14 -24.71 -14.29 -41.65
N ALA A 15 -25.16 -15.37 -42.26
CA ALA A 15 -26.11 -16.32 -41.69
C ALA A 15 -25.49 -17.15 -40.55
N VAL A 16 -24.24 -17.51 -40.67
CA VAL A 16 -23.48 -18.21 -39.59
C VAL A 16 -23.22 -17.27 -38.40
N SER A 17 -23.09 -15.97 -38.61
CA SER A 17 -22.95 -15.01 -37.51
C SER A 17 -24.27 -14.72 -36.76
N LEU A 18 -25.42 -15.15 -37.28
CA LEU A 18 -26.75 -15.02 -36.65
C LEU A 18 -27.18 -16.25 -35.82
N ALA A 19 -26.38 -17.32 -35.80
CA ALA A 19 -26.59 -18.43 -34.88
C ALA A 19 -26.05 -18.04 -33.49
N ASN A 20 -26.67 -17.05 -32.85
CA ASN A 20 -26.47 -16.79 -31.43
C ASN A 20 -27.04 -18.00 -30.66
N ALA A 21 -26.18 -18.84 -30.13
CA ALA A 21 -26.60 -19.83 -29.15
C ALA A 21 -27.27 -19.04 -27.99
N GLN A 22 -28.57 -19.24 -27.82
CA GLN A 22 -29.32 -18.63 -26.72
C GLN A 22 -28.67 -19.08 -25.39
N THR A 23 -28.15 -18.14 -24.66
CA THR A 23 -27.39 -18.41 -23.43
C THR A 23 -27.88 -17.53 -22.31
N ALA A 24 -27.84 -18.03 -21.08
CA ALA A 24 -28.18 -17.30 -19.88
C ALA A 24 -26.93 -16.77 -19.14
N THR A 25 -27.14 -15.89 -18.18
CA THR A 25 -26.13 -15.35 -17.28
C THR A 25 -26.59 -15.53 -15.85
N ILE A 26 -25.71 -16.04 -14.97
CA ILE A 26 -25.90 -16.00 -13.52
C ILE A 26 -24.93 -14.98 -12.95
N LYS A 27 -25.45 -14.07 -12.13
CA LYS A 27 -24.68 -13.11 -11.35
C LYS A 27 -25.24 -13.02 -9.94
N GLY A 28 -24.47 -12.46 -9.02
CA GLY A 28 -24.95 -12.27 -7.66
C GLY A 28 -23.86 -12.02 -6.66
N PHE A 29 -24.17 -12.24 -5.41
CA PHE A 29 -23.26 -11.98 -4.30
C PHE A 29 -23.18 -13.15 -3.35
N VAL A 30 -22.00 -13.32 -2.74
CA VAL A 30 -21.76 -14.25 -1.65
C VAL A 30 -21.58 -13.49 -0.35
N TYR A 31 -22.34 -13.85 0.68
CA TYR A 31 -22.32 -13.21 2.01
C TYR A 31 -22.04 -14.20 3.12
N ALA A 32 -21.39 -13.74 4.19
CA ALA A 32 -21.23 -14.49 5.43
C ALA A 32 -22.53 -14.50 6.25
N ALA A 33 -22.89 -15.66 6.79
CA ALA A 33 -24.13 -15.84 7.57
C ALA A 33 -24.11 -15.10 8.91
N GLU A 34 -22.95 -14.92 9.53
CA GLU A 34 -22.81 -14.38 10.87
C GLU A 34 -23.06 -12.88 10.94
N ASN A 35 -22.48 -12.13 10.02
CA ASN A 35 -22.46 -10.65 10.03
C ASN A 35 -23.07 -10.02 8.78
N GLY A 36 -23.36 -10.84 7.73
CA GLY A 36 -23.88 -10.36 6.44
C GLY A 36 -22.84 -9.62 5.58
N GLU A 37 -21.55 -9.75 5.89
CA GLU A 37 -20.49 -9.18 5.08
C GLU A 37 -20.31 -9.91 3.75
N PRO A 38 -19.90 -9.22 2.68
CA PRO A 38 -19.52 -9.86 1.43
C PRO A 38 -18.30 -10.77 1.64
N VAL A 39 -18.33 -11.98 1.09
CA VAL A 39 -17.22 -12.93 1.11
C VAL A 39 -16.39 -12.75 -0.16
N PRO A 40 -15.17 -12.17 -0.08
CA PRO A 40 -14.30 -11.99 -1.23
C PRO A 40 -13.63 -13.31 -1.63
N PHE A 41 -13.28 -13.39 -2.91
CA PHE A 41 -12.48 -14.49 -3.49
C PHE A 41 -13.06 -15.89 -3.30
N ALA A 42 -14.37 -16.02 -3.03
CA ALA A 42 -15.04 -17.30 -3.01
C ALA A 42 -15.15 -17.87 -4.42
N SER A 43 -14.88 -19.16 -4.59
CA SER A 43 -15.12 -19.86 -5.85
C SER A 43 -16.61 -20.16 -6.00
N VAL A 44 -17.22 -19.66 -7.06
CA VAL A 44 -18.61 -19.92 -7.42
C VAL A 44 -18.65 -20.71 -8.72
N PHE A 45 -19.30 -21.85 -8.74
CA PHE A 45 -19.33 -22.74 -9.90
C PHE A 45 -20.66 -23.49 -10.04
N LEU A 46 -20.94 -23.95 -11.26
CA LEU A 46 -22.07 -24.82 -11.53
C LEU A 46 -21.66 -26.29 -11.42
N LYS A 47 -22.31 -27.02 -10.51
CA LYS A 47 -21.97 -28.44 -10.23
C LYS A 47 -22.04 -29.28 -11.51
N GLY A 48 -20.98 -30.04 -11.80
CA GLY A 48 -20.89 -30.94 -12.95
C GLY A 48 -20.60 -30.24 -14.28
N THR A 49 -20.23 -28.97 -14.29
CA THR A 49 -19.87 -28.20 -15.48
C THR A 49 -18.51 -27.55 -15.33
N THR A 50 -18.03 -26.89 -16.40
CA THR A 50 -16.81 -26.07 -16.41
C THR A 50 -17.07 -24.59 -16.11
N PHE A 51 -18.32 -24.19 -15.88
CA PHE A 51 -18.66 -22.79 -15.57
C PHE A 51 -18.30 -22.48 -14.13
N ALA A 52 -17.36 -21.55 -13.95
CA ALA A 52 -16.92 -21.08 -12.65
C ALA A 52 -16.54 -19.58 -12.72
N SER A 53 -16.66 -18.90 -11.59
CA SER A 53 -16.24 -17.50 -11.39
C SER A 53 -15.76 -17.35 -9.95
N PHE A 54 -15.02 -16.27 -9.67
CA PHE A 54 -14.64 -15.88 -8.30
C PHE A 54 -15.39 -14.63 -7.90
N THR A 55 -15.67 -14.54 -6.60
CA THR A 55 -16.19 -13.27 -6.09
C THR A 55 -15.09 -12.23 -6.05
N ASP A 56 -15.45 -11.00 -6.43
CA ASP A 56 -14.61 -9.84 -6.22
C ASP A 56 -14.55 -9.43 -4.74
N ILE A 57 -13.84 -8.35 -4.43
CA ILE A 57 -13.73 -7.83 -3.06
C ILE A 57 -15.08 -7.45 -2.43
N ASN A 58 -16.10 -7.17 -3.23
CA ASN A 58 -17.48 -6.89 -2.78
C ASN A 58 -18.35 -8.16 -2.68
N GLY A 59 -17.76 -9.34 -2.94
CA GLY A 59 -18.48 -10.60 -2.97
C GLY A 59 -19.28 -10.84 -4.25
N TYR A 60 -19.13 -10.00 -5.29
CA TYR A 60 -19.83 -10.11 -6.56
C TYR A 60 -19.21 -11.18 -7.46
N TYR A 61 -20.05 -11.99 -8.10
CA TYR A 61 -19.66 -12.96 -9.12
C TYR A 61 -20.54 -12.85 -10.36
N SER A 62 -20.02 -13.27 -11.51
CA SER A 62 -20.77 -13.34 -12.76
C SER A 62 -20.27 -14.51 -13.61
N MET A 63 -21.17 -15.32 -14.10
CA MET A 63 -20.93 -16.41 -15.06
C MET A 63 -21.86 -16.19 -16.24
N VAL A 64 -21.33 -16.12 -17.45
CA VAL A 64 -22.06 -15.77 -18.68
C VAL A 64 -21.97 -16.92 -19.71
N LYS A 65 -22.83 -16.86 -20.75
CA LYS A 65 -22.94 -17.87 -21.82
C LYS A 65 -23.22 -19.28 -21.32
N ILE A 66 -24.01 -19.40 -20.27
CA ILE A 66 -24.46 -20.69 -19.75
C ILE A 66 -25.62 -21.18 -20.62
N PRO A 67 -25.61 -22.43 -21.13
CA PRO A 67 -26.77 -22.99 -21.83
C PRO A 67 -28.00 -22.99 -20.92
N PRO A 68 -29.23 -22.80 -21.46
CA PRO A 68 -30.47 -22.95 -20.69
C PRO A 68 -30.55 -24.34 -20.05
N GLY A 69 -31.07 -24.42 -18.81
CA GLY A 69 -31.17 -25.69 -18.09
C GLY A 69 -31.24 -25.52 -16.59
N LYS A 70 -31.32 -26.64 -15.89
CA LYS A 70 -31.35 -26.70 -14.41
C LYS A 70 -29.94 -26.91 -13.88
N TYR A 71 -29.52 -26.05 -12.98
CA TYR A 71 -28.18 -26.10 -12.41
C TYR A 71 -28.21 -25.91 -10.90
N ARG A 72 -27.16 -26.43 -10.25
CA ARG A 72 -26.86 -26.11 -8.84
C ARG A 72 -25.63 -25.21 -8.80
N VAL A 73 -25.87 -23.97 -8.41
CA VAL A 73 -24.79 -23.00 -8.12
C VAL A 73 -24.20 -23.32 -6.76
N MET A 74 -22.91 -23.41 -6.68
CA MET A 74 -22.18 -23.68 -5.42
C MET A 74 -21.15 -22.60 -5.18
N ALA A 75 -21.00 -22.18 -3.91
CA ALA A 75 -19.92 -21.28 -3.48
C ALA A 75 -19.07 -21.97 -2.42
N THR A 76 -17.75 -21.91 -2.58
CA THR A 76 -16.79 -22.47 -1.62
C THR A 76 -15.68 -21.46 -1.34
N THR A 77 -15.26 -21.35 -0.10
CA THR A 77 -14.08 -20.61 0.32
C THR A 77 -13.57 -21.12 1.65
N LEU A 78 -12.35 -20.74 2.01
CA LEU A 78 -11.70 -21.13 3.24
C LEU A 78 -12.47 -20.60 4.46
N GLY A 79 -12.62 -21.44 5.49
CA GLY A 79 -13.27 -21.04 6.74
C GLY A 79 -14.80 -21.05 6.71
N TYR A 80 -15.41 -21.44 5.59
CA TYR A 80 -16.86 -21.50 5.43
C TYR A 80 -17.33 -22.87 4.93
N ASP A 81 -18.56 -23.22 5.29
CA ASP A 81 -19.27 -24.34 4.69
C ASP A 81 -19.70 -23.98 3.26
N THR A 82 -19.74 -25.00 2.38
CA THR A 82 -20.21 -24.80 1.01
C THR A 82 -21.67 -24.36 0.99
N ALA A 83 -21.94 -23.22 0.39
CA ALA A 83 -23.30 -22.76 0.10
C ALA A 83 -23.74 -23.23 -1.28
N PHE A 84 -25.04 -23.50 -1.46
CA PHE A 84 -25.60 -23.85 -2.76
C PHE A 84 -27.01 -23.30 -2.95
N ALA A 85 -27.40 -23.13 -4.21
CA ALA A 85 -28.75 -22.80 -4.61
C ALA A 85 -29.08 -23.48 -5.95
N ASP A 86 -30.28 -23.98 -6.09
CA ASP A 86 -30.77 -24.52 -7.35
C ASP A 86 -31.36 -23.38 -8.19
N VAL A 87 -31.07 -23.37 -9.50
CA VAL A 87 -31.51 -22.36 -10.46
C VAL A 87 -31.97 -23.03 -11.74
N GLU A 88 -32.99 -22.46 -12.37
CA GLU A 88 -33.45 -22.86 -13.69
C GLU A 88 -33.25 -21.68 -14.63
N LEU A 89 -32.38 -21.84 -15.61
CA LEU A 89 -31.98 -20.77 -16.54
C LEU A 89 -32.76 -20.89 -17.85
N VAL A 90 -33.37 -19.79 -18.25
CA VAL A 90 -34.02 -19.62 -19.55
C VAL A 90 -33.10 -18.86 -20.50
N ALA A 91 -33.26 -19.05 -21.78
CA ALA A 91 -32.49 -18.34 -22.80
C ALA A 91 -32.62 -16.82 -22.64
N ASP A 92 -31.49 -16.12 -22.79
CA ASP A 92 -31.32 -14.66 -22.66
C ASP A 92 -31.66 -14.08 -21.28
N GLU A 93 -31.80 -14.95 -20.26
CA GLU A 93 -32.07 -14.57 -18.89
C GLU A 93 -30.80 -14.14 -18.14
N MET A 94 -30.95 -13.15 -17.26
CA MET A 94 -29.94 -12.76 -16.25
C MET A 94 -30.47 -13.06 -14.85
N GLU A 95 -30.15 -14.25 -14.36
CA GLU A 95 -30.51 -14.68 -13.02
C GLU A 95 -29.60 -14.06 -11.96
N ASN A 96 -30.20 -13.39 -10.97
CA ASN A 96 -29.46 -12.83 -9.84
C ASN A 96 -29.61 -13.73 -8.61
N ARG A 97 -28.53 -14.41 -8.21
CA ARG A 97 -28.59 -15.39 -7.13
C ARG A 97 -27.64 -15.03 -5.99
N LYS A 98 -28.21 -14.75 -4.83
CA LYS A 98 -27.51 -14.55 -3.56
C LYS A 98 -27.18 -15.88 -2.92
N LEU A 99 -25.92 -16.04 -2.47
CA LEU A 99 -25.44 -17.20 -1.70
C LEU A 99 -25.00 -16.76 -0.30
N VAL A 100 -25.37 -17.53 0.72
CA VAL A 100 -25.03 -17.23 2.12
C VAL A 100 -24.24 -18.39 2.68
N MET A 101 -22.99 -18.13 3.07
CA MET A 101 -22.05 -19.11 3.60
C MET A 101 -22.00 -19.04 5.12
N LYS A 102 -22.10 -20.17 5.79
CA LYS A 102 -21.91 -20.28 7.25
C LYS A 102 -20.44 -20.51 7.56
N LYS A 103 -19.93 -19.86 8.59
CA LYS A 103 -18.58 -20.08 9.08
C LYS A 103 -18.46 -21.51 9.58
N LYS A 104 -17.44 -22.21 9.13
CA LYS A 104 -17.20 -23.59 9.52
C LYS A 104 -16.67 -23.62 10.95
N ASN A 105 -17.32 -24.34 11.85
CA ASN A 105 -16.77 -24.63 13.16
C ASN A 105 -15.49 -25.45 12.99
N VAL A 106 -14.38 -24.99 13.60
CA VAL A 106 -13.03 -25.50 13.40
C VAL A 106 -12.91 -26.93 13.91
N GLU A 107 -13.28 -27.88 13.08
CA GLU A 107 -12.67 -29.20 13.12
C GLU A 107 -11.48 -29.23 12.17
N LEU A 108 -10.34 -29.73 12.64
CA LEU A 108 -9.06 -29.86 11.92
C LEU A 108 -9.16 -30.82 10.70
N LYS A 109 -10.14 -30.62 9.85
CA LYS A 109 -10.19 -31.31 8.55
C LYS A 109 -9.47 -30.42 7.54
N GLN A 110 -8.55 -31.04 6.86
CA GLN A 110 -7.73 -30.63 5.75
C GLN A 110 -8.39 -29.48 4.95
N VAL A 111 -7.89 -28.28 5.20
CA VAL A 111 -8.33 -27.08 4.51
C VAL A 111 -7.79 -27.15 3.09
N GLU A 112 -8.67 -27.27 2.13
CA GLU A 112 -8.28 -27.17 0.73
C GLU A 112 -7.92 -25.72 0.39
N VAL A 113 -6.67 -25.49 0.09
CA VAL A 113 -6.09 -24.24 -0.47
C VAL A 113 -6.60 -24.00 -1.91
N SER A 114 -7.82 -24.44 -2.25
CA SER A 114 -8.28 -24.53 -3.63
C SER A 114 -8.67 -23.17 -4.24
N ALA A 115 -9.25 -22.25 -3.47
CA ALA A 115 -9.76 -21.00 -4.00
C ALA A 115 -8.64 -20.01 -4.36
N GLU A 116 -7.65 -19.83 -3.50
CA GLU A 116 -6.48 -18.97 -3.78
C GLU A 116 -5.68 -19.48 -4.97
N ARG A 117 -5.48 -20.79 -5.08
CA ARG A 117 -4.80 -21.41 -6.22
C ARG A 117 -5.55 -21.24 -7.53
N GLN A 118 -6.88 -21.28 -7.52
CA GLN A 118 -7.65 -21.05 -8.72
C GLN A 118 -7.59 -19.57 -9.14
N THR A 119 -7.65 -18.64 -8.19
CA THR A 119 -7.43 -17.21 -8.45
C THR A 119 -6.03 -16.97 -9.02
N LYS A 120 -5.00 -17.65 -8.48
CA LYS A 120 -3.65 -17.65 -9.05
C LYS A 120 -3.62 -18.13 -10.50
N LYS A 121 -4.55 -18.95 -10.99
CA LYS A 121 -4.61 -19.43 -12.38
C LYS A 121 -5.31 -18.46 -13.35
N THR A 122 -6.20 -17.60 -12.88
CA THR A 122 -7.08 -16.75 -13.72
C THR A 122 -6.74 -15.27 -13.68
N GLU A 123 -5.95 -14.83 -12.69
CA GLU A 123 -5.55 -13.44 -12.54
C GLU A 123 -4.08 -13.22 -12.86
N VAL A 124 -3.77 -12.12 -13.56
CA VAL A 124 -2.39 -11.67 -13.76
C VAL A 124 -1.98 -10.83 -12.54
N LYS A 125 -1.68 -11.52 -11.42
CA LYS A 125 -1.10 -10.89 -10.23
C LYS A 125 0.41 -11.07 -10.26
N ILE A 126 1.14 -10.06 -10.70
CA ILE A 126 2.61 -10.02 -10.66
C ILE A 126 3.03 -8.82 -9.82
N ALA A 127 4.02 -9.01 -8.97
CA ALA A 127 4.48 -8.01 -8.02
C ALA A 127 3.33 -7.47 -7.13
N VAL A 128 2.38 -8.33 -6.78
CA VAL A 128 1.21 -7.99 -5.95
C VAL A 128 1.14 -8.95 -4.77
N GLU A 129 1.13 -8.40 -3.56
CA GLU A 129 0.82 -9.12 -2.33
C GLU A 129 -0.55 -8.65 -1.82
N SER A 130 -1.49 -9.60 -1.69
CA SER A 130 -2.82 -9.33 -1.11
C SER A 130 -2.77 -9.74 0.36
N VAL A 131 -2.95 -8.77 1.24
CA VAL A 131 -2.77 -8.92 2.69
C VAL A 131 -4.11 -8.87 3.39
N THR A 132 -4.38 -9.88 4.20
CA THR A 132 -5.60 -9.97 5.01
C THR A 132 -5.36 -9.52 6.45
N PRO A 133 -6.38 -9.06 7.19
CA PRO A 133 -6.25 -8.74 8.62
C PRO A 133 -5.74 -9.91 9.46
N GLN A 134 -6.02 -11.14 9.03
CA GLN A 134 -5.60 -12.34 9.75
C GLN A 134 -4.10 -12.57 9.62
N GLU A 135 -3.52 -12.34 8.43
CA GLU A 135 -2.07 -12.39 8.22
C GLU A 135 -1.34 -11.28 8.98
N ILE A 136 -1.91 -10.06 9.03
CA ILE A 136 -1.34 -8.97 9.83
C ILE A 136 -1.28 -9.34 11.31
N LYS A 137 -2.33 -9.97 11.85
CA LYS A 137 -2.41 -10.38 13.27
C LYS A 137 -1.52 -11.58 13.64
N SER A 138 -1.04 -12.32 12.65
CA SER A 138 -0.10 -13.44 12.87
C SER A 138 1.36 -13.01 13.03
N LEU A 139 1.65 -11.70 12.97
CA LEU A 139 2.98 -11.16 13.23
C LEU A 139 3.12 -10.65 14.66
N PRO A 140 4.25 -10.94 15.33
CA PRO A 140 4.59 -10.23 16.56
C PRO A 140 4.66 -8.73 16.29
N SER A 141 3.94 -7.94 17.10
CA SER A 141 3.88 -6.50 16.91
C SER A 141 4.12 -5.74 18.19
N LEU A 142 4.63 -4.53 18.04
CA LEU A 142 4.79 -3.57 19.12
C LEU A 142 3.39 -3.15 19.61
N GLY A 143 3.13 -3.20 20.93
CA GLY A 143 1.84 -2.84 21.48
C GLY A 143 0.80 -3.97 21.52
N ALA A 144 1.19 -5.20 21.15
CA ALA A 144 0.36 -6.40 21.20
C ALA A 144 -0.91 -6.36 20.30
N GLU A 145 -0.97 -5.46 19.32
CA GLU A 145 -1.96 -5.43 18.24
C GLU A 145 -1.27 -5.56 16.88
N GLY A 146 -1.89 -6.32 15.97
CA GLY A 146 -1.41 -6.42 14.59
C GLY A 146 -1.39 -5.05 13.90
N ASP A 147 -0.31 -4.75 13.20
CA ASP A 147 -0.12 -3.47 12.52
C ASP A 147 0.27 -3.65 11.05
N LEU A 148 -0.42 -2.94 10.14
CA LEU A 148 -0.22 -3.06 8.70
C LEU A 148 1.20 -2.63 8.28
N VAL A 149 1.75 -1.58 8.88
CA VAL A 149 3.10 -1.11 8.55
C VAL A 149 4.16 -2.12 8.95
N GLN A 150 3.98 -2.77 10.10
CA GLN A 150 4.89 -3.83 10.52
C GLN A 150 4.81 -5.05 9.58
N TYR A 151 3.63 -5.35 9.07
CA TYR A 151 3.48 -6.36 8.02
C TYR A 151 4.16 -5.92 6.72
N MET A 152 4.05 -4.66 6.33
CA MET A 152 4.72 -4.15 5.12
C MET A 152 6.23 -4.34 5.13
N GLN A 153 6.86 -4.34 6.29
CA GLN A 153 8.32 -4.57 6.42
C GLN A 153 8.76 -5.98 5.98
N VAL A 154 7.83 -6.93 5.92
CA VAL A 154 8.12 -8.31 5.50
C VAL A 154 7.67 -8.62 4.07
N VAL A 155 7.00 -7.67 3.39
CA VAL A 155 6.59 -7.81 2.00
C VAL A 155 7.82 -7.80 1.07
N PRO A 156 7.87 -8.66 0.03
CA PRO A 156 9.00 -8.72 -0.90
C PRO A 156 9.28 -7.36 -1.57
N GLY A 157 10.57 -7.00 -1.63
CA GLY A 157 11.01 -5.75 -2.26
C GLY A 157 10.71 -4.49 -1.45
N VAL A 158 10.19 -4.61 -0.24
CA VAL A 158 9.97 -3.49 0.68
C VAL A 158 11.16 -3.36 1.64
N VAL A 159 11.71 -2.17 1.72
CA VAL A 159 12.77 -1.78 2.64
C VAL A 159 12.22 -0.73 3.60
N SER A 160 12.30 -0.99 4.89
CA SER A 160 12.01 -0.02 5.94
C SER A 160 13.31 0.57 6.47
N SER A 161 13.32 1.87 6.73
CA SER A 161 14.48 2.55 7.35
C SER A 161 14.68 2.20 8.83
N GLY A 162 13.78 1.43 9.42
CA GLY A 162 13.87 0.92 10.80
C GLY A 162 12.69 1.35 11.67
N ASP A 163 12.82 1.11 12.98
CA ASP A 163 11.75 1.29 13.96
C ASP A 163 11.33 2.74 14.15
N GLN A 164 12.20 3.70 13.87
CA GLN A 164 11.98 5.13 14.05
C GLN A 164 12.02 5.91 12.74
N GLY A 165 12.22 5.24 11.63
CA GLY A 165 12.36 5.88 10.33
C GLY A 165 11.11 5.86 9.46
N GLY A 166 10.12 5.09 9.80
CA GLY A 166 8.75 5.03 9.28
C GLY A 166 8.48 5.11 7.80
N GLN A 167 9.49 4.97 6.99
CA GLN A 167 9.36 5.13 5.57
C GLN A 167 9.52 3.79 4.86
N LEU A 168 8.64 3.54 3.89
CA LEU A 168 8.69 2.34 3.06
C LEU A 168 9.25 2.70 1.68
N TYR A 169 10.41 2.15 1.39
CA TYR A 169 11.03 2.21 0.07
C TYR A 169 10.70 0.92 -0.66
N ILE A 170 10.04 1.03 -1.81
CA ILE A 170 9.50 -0.14 -2.50
C ILE A 170 10.21 -0.32 -3.84
N ARG A 171 11.05 -1.37 -3.93
CA ARG A 171 11.87 -1.67 -5.11
C ARG A 171 12.55 -0.41 -5.66
N GLY A 172 13.29 0.30 -4.77
CA GLY A 172 14.06 1.51 -5.09
C GLY A 172 13.27 2.80 -5.27
N GLY A 173 11.97 2.78 -5.08
CA GLY A 173 11.16 3.98 -5.05
C GLY A 173 11.05 4.56 -3.65
N THR A 174 10.97 5.89 -3.57
CA THR A 174 10.81 6.64 -2.33
C THR A 174 9.34 6.69 -1.88
N PRO A 175 9.05 7.01 -0.61
CA PRO A 175 7.69 7.03 -0.08
C PRO A 175 6.71 7.91 -0.85
N VAL A 176 7.13 9.09 -1.36
CA VAL A 176 6.27 9.97 -2.18
C VAL A 176 5.87 9.33 -3.52
N GLN A 177 6.64 8.37 -3.98
CA GLN A 177 6.40 7.65 -5.24
C GLN A 177 5.44 6.47 -5.06
N ASN A 178 4.98 6.23 -3.83
CA ASN A 178 3.99 5.21 -3.50
C ASN A 178 2.60 5.86 -3.37
N LYS A 179 1.58 5.26 -3.99
CA LYS A 179 0.17 5.68 -3.83
C LYS A 179 -0.46 4.84 -2.74
N VAL A 180 -0.90 5.46 -1.65
CA VAL A 180 -1.67 4.78 -0.60
C VAL A 180 -3.11 5.23 -0.70
N LEU A 181 -4.01 4.27 -0.82
CA LEU A 181 -5.45 4.50 -0.92
C LEU A 181 -6.16 3.83 0.25
N LEU A 182 -7.09 4.55 0.88
CA LEU A 182 -8.03 4.01 1.86
C LEU A 182 -9.44 4.19 1.32
N ASP A 183 -10.10 3.09 0.96
CA ASP A 183 -11.41 3.12 0.28
C ASP A 183 -11.42 4.04 -0.96
N GLY A 184 -10.30 4.09 -1.71
CA GLY A 184 -10.12 4.94 -2.88
C GLY A 184 -9.67 6.38 -2.60
N MET A 185 -9.57 6.81 -1.35
CA MET A 185 -9.08 8.12 -0.95
C MET A 185 -7.56 8.10 -0.77
N VAL A 186 -6.87 9.13 -1.24
CA VAL A 186 -5.41 9.24 -1.11
C VAL A 186 -5.01 9.57 0.33
N ILE A 187 -4.16 8.74 0.92
CA ILE A 187 -3.48 8.97 2.20
C ILE A 187 -2.03 9.35 1.92
N TYR A 188 -1.64 10.56 2.29
CA TYR A 188 -0.29 11.07 2.00
C TYR A 188 0.77 10.51 2.94
N ASN A 189 0.45 10.33 4.23
CA ASN A 189 1.34 9.69 5.19
C ASN A 189 0.59 8.56 5.92
N PRO A 190 0.96 7.28 5.68
CA PRO A 190 0.31 6.14 6.31
C PRO A 190 0.86 5.77 7.70
N PHE A 191 1.74 6.60 8.29
CA PHE A 191 2.49 6.28 9.49
C PHE A 191 2.17 7.20 10.67
N HIS A 192 2.24 6.62 11.88
CA HIS A 192 2.35 7.33 13.14
C HIS A 192 3.73 7.21 13.73
N SER A 193 4.05 8.13 14.65
CA SER A 193 5.21 8.04 15.52
C SER A 193 6.48 7.71 14.76
N ILE A 194 6.63 8.38 13.61
CA ILE A 194 7.78 8.21 12.72
C ILE A 194 7.98 6.73 12.33
N GLY A 195 6.87 6.01 12.07
CA GLY A 195 6.85 4.66 11.51
C GLY A 195 6.76 3.50 12.48
N LEU A 196 6.50 3.76 13.74
CA LEU A 196 6.24 2.70 14.71
C LEU A 196 4.88 2.02 14.49
N PHE A 197 3.87 2.78 14.07
CA PHE A 197 2.50 2.32 13.89
C PHE A 197 1.91 2.85 12.59
N SER A 198 0.94 2.12 12.05
CA SER A 198 0.13 2.61 10.95
C SER A 198 -1.05 3.46 11.45
N VAL A 199 -1.48 4.38 10.60
CA VAL A 199 -2.73 5.13 10.81
C VAL A 199 -3.97 4.23 10.62
N PHE A 200 -3.79 2.98 10.16
CA PHE A 200 -4.87 2.05 9.88
C PHE A 200 -5.12 1.12 11.06
N ASP A 201 -6.38 1.00 11.46
CA ASP A 201 -6.80 -0.04 12.41
C ASP A 201 -7.00 -1.37 11.67
N THR A 202 -6.24 -2.40 12.03
CA THR A 202 -6.31 -3.73 11.40
C THR A 202 -7.70 -4.35 11.50
N ASP A 203 -8.48 -4.04 12.55
CA ASP A 203 -9.83 -4.60 12.73
C ASP A 203 -10.89 -3.99 11.79
N ILE A 204 -10.64 -2.83 11.18
CA ILE A 204 -11.53 -2.27 10.15
C ILE A 204 -11.14 -2.68 8.74
N LEU A 205 -9.95 -3.26 8.52
CA LEU A 205 -9.51 -3.67 7.19
C LEU A 205 -10.31 -4.88 6.70
N LYS A 206 -10.48 -4.96 5.40
CA LYS A 206 -11.00 -6.11 4.69
C LYS A 206 -9.90 -6.80 3.89
N ASN A 207 -9.15 -6.01 3.12
CA ASN A 207 -8.03 -6.44 2.28
C ASN A 207 -7.10 -5.26 2.02
N THR A 208 -5.84 -5.55 1.79
CA THR A 208 -4.84 -4.60 1.32
C THR A 208 -4.07 -5.23 0.16
N ASP A 209 -4.22 -4.66 -1.03
CA ASP A 209 -3.44 -5.08 -2.20
C ASP A 209 -2.22 -4.15 -2.36
N VAL A 210 -1.04 -4.74 -2.31
CA VAL A 210 0.24 -4.03 -2.41
C VAL A 210 0.90 -4.37 -3.73
N TYR A 211 0.90 -3.43 -4.66
CA TYR A 211 1.55 -3.52 -5.95
C TYR A 211 2.96 -2.94 -5.83
N THR A 212 3.98 -3.76 -5.80
CA THR A 212 5.37 -3.32 -5.65
C THR A 212 6.02 -2.87 -6.96
N ALA A 213 5.46 -3.24 -8.11
CA ALA A 213 5.78 -2.78 -9.46
C ALA A 213 4.69 -3.25 -10.45
N GLY A 214 4.75 -2.82 -11.71
CA GLY A 214 3.92 -3.36 -12.78
C GLY A 214 2.40 -3.21 -12.61
N PHE A 215 1.93 -2.25 -11.82
CA PHE A 215 0.51 -2.04 -11.54
C PHE A 215 -0.28 -1.58 -12.76
N GLY A 216 -1.56 -1.98 -12.84
CA GLY A 216 -2.45 -1.75 -13.98
C GLY A 216 -2.85 -0.28 -14.18
N ALA A 217 -3.41 0.03 -15.37
CA ALA A 217 -3.71 1.39 -15.82
C ALA A 217 -4.81 2.11 -15.01
N GLN A 218 -5.58 1.39 -14.17
CA GLN A 218 -6.54 2.00 -13.24
C GLN A 218 -5.87 2.88 -12.17
N TYR A 219 -4.59 2.69 -11.91
CA TYR A 219 -3.83 3.50 -10.97
C TYR A 219 -2.88 4.44 -11.71
N GLY A 220 -2.90 5.73 -11.37
CA GLY A 220 -2.02 6.76 -11.96
C GLY A 220 -1.45 7.72 -10.93
N GLY A 221 -0.59 8.65 -11.40
CA GLY A 221 -0.03 9.73 -10.60
C GLY A 221 1.05 9.30 -9.60
N ARG A 222 1.60 8.07 -9.73
CA ARG A 222 2.76 7.57 -8.97
C ARG A 222 3.62 6.67 -9.83
N ILE A 223 4.93 6.63 -9.51
CA ILE A 223 5.95 5.96 -10.33
C ILE A 223 6.62 4.77 -9.64
N SER A 224 6.25 4.39 -8.42
CA SER A 224 6.88 3.25 -7.74
C SER A 224 5.92 2.13 -7.39
N SER A 225 4.93 2.38 -6.55
CA SER A 225 4.03 1.35 -6.04
C SER A 225 2.64 1.88 -5.74
N VAL A 226 1.71 0.95 -5.49
CA VAL A 226 0.35 1.27 -5.04
C VAL A 226 0.00 0.35 -3.88
N MET A 227 -0.57 0.90 -2.82
CA MET A 227 -1.19 0.19 -1.71
C MET A 227 -2.67 0.57 -1.69
N ASP A 228 -3.53 -0.39 -2.03
CA ASP A 228 -4.98 -0.19 -2.09
C ASP A 228 -5.65 -0.90 -0.93
N ILE A 229 -6.10 -0.11 0.05
CA ILE A 229 -6.67 -0.57 1.31
C ILE A 229 -8.18 -0.44 1.24
N THR A 230 -8.87 -1.56 1.35
CA THR A 230 -10.33 -1.61 1.44
C THR A 230 -10.75 -1.93 2.87
N THR A 231 -11.65 -1.13 3.42
CA THR A 231 -12.23 -1.40 4.74
C THR A 231 -13.47 -2.28 4.65
N ARG A 232 -13.77 -3.00 5.73
CA ARG A 232 -14.95 -3.85 5.82
C ARG A 232 -16.22 -3.03 6.10
N ASP A 233 -17.36 -3.65 5.90
CA ASP A 233 -18.65 -3.12 6.30
C ASP A 233 -18.86 -3.38 7.80
N GLY A 234 -19.72 -2.61 8.46
CA GLY A 234 -20.18 -2.92 9.82
C GLY A 234 -21.13 -4.11 9.86
N ASN A 235 -21.26 -4.76 11.01
CA ASN A 235 -22.14 -5.90 11.19
C ASN A 235 -23.61 -5.56 10.85
N LYS A 236 -24.21 -6.31 9.94
CA LYS A 236 -25.58 -6.04 9.45
C LYS A 236 -26.67 -6.72 10.30
N LYS A 237 -26.28 -7.56 11.28
CA LYS A 237 -27.21 -8.42 12.04
C LYS A 237 -27.34 -8.04 13.50
N ARG A 238 -26.23 -7.69 14.15
CA ARG A 238 -26.21 -7.36 15.59
C ARG A 238 -25.24 -6.21 15.87
N ILE A 239 -25.45 -5.54 16.97
CA ILE A 239 -24.45 -4.64 17.54
C ILE A 239 -23.33 -5.52 18.10
N GLY A 240 -22.13 -5.15 17.85
CA GLY A 240 -20.91 -5.78 18.32
C GLY A 240 -19.79 -4.76 18.39
N GLY A 241 -18.66 -5.20 18.93
CA GLY A 241 -17.51 -4.33 19.03
C GLY A 241 -16.29 -5.03 19.59
N LYS A 242 -15.22 -4.26 19.72
CA LYS A 242 -13.97 -4.70 20.34
C LYS A 242 -13.43 -3.55 21.20
N VAL A 243 -13.04 -3.86 22.42
CA VAL A 243 -12.32 -2.95 23.30
C VAL A 243 -10.95 -3.55 23.55
N SER A 244 -9.90 -2.80 23.28
CA SER A 244 -8.52 -3.22 23.48
C SER A 244 -7.78 -2.22 24.36
N ALA A 245 -6.91 -2.74 25.22
CA ALA A 245 -5.98 -1.93 26.02
C ALA A 245 -4.64 -2.68 26.12
N GLY A 246 -3.56 -1.95 25.95
CA GLY A 246 -2.20 -2.47 26.04
C GLY A 246 -1.23 -1.47 26.65
N THR A 247 0.04 -1.79 26.63
CA THR A 247 1.11 -0.92 27.18
C THR A 247 1.35 0.35 26.38
N PHE A 248 0.94 0.39 25.09
CA PHE A 248 1.21 1.50 24.19
C PHE A 248 -0.02 2.28 23.76
N LEU A 249 -1.15 1.59 23.62
CA LEU A 249 -2.36 2.17 23.06
C LEU A 249 -3.62 1.50 23.61
N SER A 250 -4.74 2.20 23.45
CA SER A 250 -6.09 1.66 23.64
C SER A 250 -6.94 1.91 22.40
N LYS A 251 -7.96 1.05 22.23
CA LYS A 251 -8.86 1.11 21.08
C LYS A 251 -10.27 0.71 21.49
N VAL A 252 -11.24 1.39 20.87
CA VAL A 252 -12.66 1.03 20.93
C VAL A 252 -13.18 0.96 19.51
N LEU A 253 -13.72 -0.19 19.14
CA LEU A 253 -14.42 -0.39 17.88
C LEU A 253 -15.86 -0.75 18.19
N LEU A 254 -16.80 -0.08 17.53
CA LEU A 254 -18.24 -0.32 17.65
C LEU A 254 -18.84 -0.46 16.25
N GLU A 255 -19.69 -1.47 16.08
CA GLU A 255 -20.34 -1.72 14.79
C GLU A 255 -21.76 -2.27 14.98
N GLY A 256 -22.60 -2.10 13.97
CA GLY A 256 -23.94 -2.66 14.03
C GLY A 256 -24.86 -2.22 12.91
N PRO A 257 -26.06 -2.80 12.86
CA PRO A 257 -27.08 -2.41 11.90
C PRO A 257 -27.74 -1.08 12.29
N ILE A 258 -27.85 -0.19 11.31
CA ILE A 258 -28.78 0.96 11.34
C ILE A 258 -30.17 0.48 10.87
N LYS A 259 -30.19 -0.34 9.80
CA LYS A 259 -31.37 -1.02 9.27
C LYS A 259 -31.06 -2.49 9.03
N LYS A 260 -31.85 -3.38 9.64
CA LYS A 260 -31.79 -4.84 9.36
C LYS A 260 -32.69 -5.18 8.21
N ALA A 261 -32.30 -6.17 7.39
CA ALA A 261 -33.22 -6.78 6.43
C ALA A 261 -34.34 -7.52 7.12
N LYS A 262 -35.57 -7.31 6.71
CA LYS A 262 -36.75 -8.08 7.17
C LYS A 262 -36.90 -9.39 6.39
N ASP A 263 -36.58 -9.36 5.12
CA ASP A 263 -36.60 -10.50 4.21
C ASP A 263 -35.43 -10.43 3.21
N GLU A 264 -35.34 -11.37 2.27
CA GLU A 264 -34.27 -11.43 1.26
C GLU A 264 -34.29 -10.29 0.25
N ASN A 265 -35.43 -9.63 0.07
CA ASN A 265 -35.65 -8.53 -0.86
C ASN A 265 -35.51 -7.15 -0.20
N ASP A 266 -35.15 -7.09 1.08
CA ASP A 266 -34.96 -5.82 1.78
C ASP A 266 -33.48 -5.39 1.79
N GLY A 267 -33.29 -4.07 1.74
CA GLY A 267 -31.97 -3.47 1.87
C GLY A 267 -31.50 -3.37 3.33
N THR A 268 -30.22 -3.25 3.53
CA THR A 268 -29.60 -3.10 4.85
C THR A 268 -28.80 -1.82 4.96
N ALA A 269 -28.67 -1.30 6.18
CA ALA A 269 -27.71 -0.26 6.50
C ALA A 269 -26.95 -0.64 7.76
N SER A 270 -25.64 -0.41 7.78
CA SER A 270 -24.77 -0.70 8.91
C SER A 270 -23.72 0.39 9.10
N PHE A 271 -23.16 0.46 10.30
CA PHE A 271 -22.07 1.38 10.64
C PHE A 271 -20.91 0.62 11.28
N ILE A 272 -19.73 1.21 11.18
CA ILE A 272 -18.52 0.87 11.95
C ILE A 272 -17.84 2.15 12.37
N LEU A 273 -17.40 2.21 13.64
CA LEU A 273 -16.66 3.32 14.22
C LEU A 273 -15.46 2.75 14.98
N SER A 274 -14.28 3.26 14.73
CA SER A 274 -13.05 2.92 15.45
C SER A 274 -12.41 4.18 16.00
N VAL A 275 -12.01 4.13 17.27
CA VAL A 275 -11.23 5.17 17.94
C VAL A 275 -10.01 4.51 18.56
N LYS A 276 -8.81 4.99 18.21
CA LYS A 276 -7.54 4.49 18.71
C LYS A 276 -6.73 5.65 19.29
N ASN A 277 -6.19 5.44 20.48
CA ASN A 277 -5.38 6.44 21.19
C ASN A 277 -4.09 5.81 21.70
N SER A 278 -2.95 6.46 21.46
CA SER A 278 -1.67 6.08 22.05
C SER A 278 -1.33 7.01 23.23
N TYR A 279 -0.84 6.40 24.29
CA TYR A 279 -0.32 7.07 25.50
C TYR A 279 1.13 6.64 25.79
N LEU A 280 1.86 6.29 24.73
CA LEU A 280 3.24 5.80 24.80
C LEU A 280 4.18 6.83 25.45
N ASP A 281 3.96 8.12 25.22
CA ASP A 281 4.71 9.21 25.85
C ASP A 281 4.59 9.24 27.39
N GLN A 282 3.53 8.65 27.94
CA GLN A 282 3.30 8.54 29.39
C GLN A 282 3.80 7.19 29.94
N THR A 283 3.37 6.08 29.34
CA THR A 283 3.71 4.73 29.81
C THR A 283 5.19 4.42 29.68
N SER A 284 5.86 4.95 28.64
CA SER A 284 7.29 4.73 28.44
C SER A 284 8.15 5.31 29.57
N LYS A 285 7.74 6.41 30.19
CA LYS A 285 8.44 6.99 31.36
C LYS A 285 8.48 6.08 32.59
N SER A 286 7.53 5.17 32.68
CA SER A 286 7.44 4.23 33.80
C SER A 286 7.99 2.85 33.44
N ILE A 287 7.60 2.33 32.27
CA ILE A 287 7.85 0.95 31.85
C ILE A 287 9.19 0.82 31.09
N TYR A 288 9.58 1.84 30.31
CA TYR A 288 10.72 1.78 29.39
C TYR A 288 11.79 2.84 29.67
N LYS A 289 12.05 3.16 30.93
CA LYS A 289 13.09 4.13 31.35
C LYS A 289 14.48 3.79 30.77
N TYR A 290 14.77 2.51 30.60
CA TYR A 290 16.03 2.03 30.01
C TYR A 290 16.14 2.36 28.49
N ALA A 291 15.06 2.66 27.81
CA ALA A 291 15.06 3.06 26.41
C ALA A 291 15.28 4.57 26.23
N SER A 292 14.73 5.37 27.15
CA SER A 292 14.88 6.83 27.18
C SER A 292 14.50 7.34 28.57
N ASP A 293 15.36 8.15 29.16
CA ASP A 293 15.11 8.76 30.50
C ASP A 293 13.87 9.68 30.47
N ASP A 294 13.66 10.41 29.40
CA ASP A 294 12.53 11.32 29.17
C ASP A 294 11.26 10.62 28.66
N GLY A 295 11.33 9.30 28.44
CA GLY A 295 10.31 8.50 27.78
C GLY A 295 10.37 8.61 26.24
N LEU A 296 9.53 7.84 25.56
CA LEU A 296 9.40 7.88 24.11
C LEU A 296 8.44 9.03 23.73
N PRO A 297 8.83 9.92 22.80
CA PRO A 297 8.14 11.20 22.59
C PRO A 297 6.89 11.12 21.69
N TYR A 298 6.18 9.98 21.69
CA TYR A 298 5.15 9.66 20.69
C TYR A 298 3.76 9.63 21.29
N SER A 299 2.83 10.37 20.70
CA SER A 299 1.40 10.26 21.00
C SER A 299 0.55 10.50 19.76
N PHE A 300 -0.54 9.73 19.60
CA PHE A 300 -1.45 9.88 18.48
C PHE A 300 -2.90 9.55 18.85
N ASN A 301 -3.82 10.08 18.04
CA ASN A 301 -5.24 9.80 18.11
C ASN A 301 -5.81 9.57 16.73
N ASP A 302 -6.55 8.48 16.54
CA ASP A 302 -7.19 8.11 15.28
C ASP A 302 -8.69 7.93 15.50
N ILE A 303 -9.46 8.43 14.55
CA ILE A 303 -10.90 8.19 14.47
C ILE A 303 -11.20 7.79 13.02
N TYR A 304 -11.88 6.67 12.84
CA TYR A 304 -12.42 6.23 11.56
C TYR A 304 -13.89 5.86 11.72
N GLY A 305 -14.73 6.31 10.79
CA GLY A 305 -16.14 5.95 10.74
C GLY A 305 -16.60 5.64 9.33
N LYS A 306 -17.48 4.65 9.19
CA LYS A 306 -18.09 4.28 7.90
C LYS A 306 -19.55 3.87 8.08
N VAL A 307 -20.40 4.34 7.18
CA VAL A 307 -21.80 3.93 7.05
C VAL A 307 -22.00 3.31 5.68
N VAL A 308 -22.64 2.16 5.62
CA VAL A 308 -22.85 1.41 4.39
C VAL A 308 -24.35 1.14 4.21
N ILE A 309 -24.86 1.42 3.03
CA ILE A 309 -26.23 1.16 2.60
C ILE A 309 -26.17 0.18 1.45
N ASN A 310 -26.85 -0.96 1.59
CA ASN A 310 -26.92 -1.99 0.55
C ASN A 310 -28.36 -2.14 0.11
N SER A 311 -28.58 -2.23 -1.20
CA SER A 311 -29.87 -2.62 -1.76
C SER A 311 -30.04 -4.15 -1.74
N ALA A 312 -31.25 -4.64 -1.94
CA ALA A 312 -31.54 -6.06 -2.14
C ALA A 312 -30.81 -6.65 -3.35
N SER A 313 -30.64 -5.87 -4.43
CA SER A 313 -29.93 -6.27 -5.66
C SER A 313 -28.42 -6.36 -5.51
N GLY A 314 -27.86 -5.96 -4.35
CA GLY A 314 -26.42 -5.94 -4.08
C GLY A 314 -25.72 -4.63 -4.45
N SER A 315 -26.42 -3.64 -5.00
CA SER A 315 -25.87 -2.29 -5.14
C SER A 315 -25.59 -1.71 -3.76
N LYS A 316 -24.48 -0.99 -3.63
CA LYS A 316 -23.95 -0.53 -2.36
C LYS A 316 -23.49 0.91 -2.48
N VAL A 317 -23.77 1.72 -1.45
CA VAL A 317 -23.19 3.03 -1.25
C VAL A 317 -22.61 3.09 0.15
N SER A 318 -21.39 3.61 0.30
CA SER A 318 -20.74 3.79 1.58
C SER A 318 -20.22 5.21 1.73
N PHE A 319 -20.39 5.78 2.91
CA PHE A 319 -19.82 7.05 3.34
C PHE A 319 -18.82 6.76 4.44
N PHE A 320 -17.64 7.37 4.37
CA PHE A 320 -16.59 7.17 5.34
C PHE A 320 -15.86 8.48 5.64
N GLY A 321 -15.22 8.51 6.81
CA GLY A 321 -14.40 9.62 7.22
C GLY A 321 -13.35 9.19 8.24
N PHE A 322 -12.26 9.94 8.30
CA PHE A 322 -11.17 9.70 9.23
C PHE A 322 -10.55 11.00 9.71
N ASN A 323 -9.92 10.92 10.88
CA ASN A 323 -9.06 11.96 11.41
C ASN A 323 -7.90 11.29 12.16
N PHE A 324 -6.67 11.59 11.74
CA PHE A 324 -5.44 11.12 12.36
C PHE A 324 -4.63 12.33 12.84
N LEU A 325 -4.30 12.34 14.13
CA LEU A 325 -3.49 13.38 14.76
C LEU A 325 -2.27 12.73 15.39
N ASP A 326 -1.12 13.28 15.14
CA ASP A 326 0.14 12.78 15.67
C ASP A 326 1.04 13.91 16.15
N LYS A 327 1.75 13.69 17.27
CA LYS A 327 2.68 14.62 17.85
C LYS A 327 3.93 13.90 18.32
N VAL A 328 5.08 14.44 17.95
CA VAL A 328 6.37 13.98 18.42
C VAL A 328 7.15 15.15 18.98
N ASN A 329 7.59 15.03 20.21
CA ASN A 329 8.32 16.10 20.90
C ASN A 329 9.66 15.54 21.42
N TYR A 330 10.70 15.68 20.60
CA TYR A 330 12.08 15.46 21.06
C TYR A 330 12.52 16.65 21.90
N SER A 331 12.57 16.46 23.21
CA SER A 331 12.94 17.48 24.18
C SER A 331 14.20 18.23 23.75
N LYS A 332 14.09 19.57 23.60
CA LYS A 332 15.20 20.49 23.20
C LYS A 332 15.79 20.29 21.80
N VAL A 333 15.26 19.41 20.96
CA VAL A 333 15.79 19.15 19.62
C VAL A 333 14.80 19.59 18.56
N ALA A 334 13.64 18.93 18.49
CA ALA A 334 12.66 19.18 17.46
C ALA A 334 11.25 18.81 17.88
N LYS A 335 10.28 19.52 17.34
CA LYS A 335 8.86 19.29 17.48
C LYS A 335 8.25 19.00 16.14
N TYR A 336 7.54 17.88 16.04
CA TYR A 336 6.76 17.51 14.85
C TYR A 336 5.29 17.45 15.21
N ASP A 337 4.49 18.17 14.46
CA ASP A 337 3.04 18.10 14.52
C ASP A 337 2.54 17.73 13.12
N TRP A 338 1.81 16.64 12.98
CA TRP A 338 1.12 16.35 11.74
C TRP A 338 -0.29 15.85 11.94
N SER A 339 -1.12 16.14 10.97
CA SER A 339 -2.51 15.76 10.96
C SER A 339 -2.92 15.31 9.56
N SER A 340 -3.79 14.33 9.51
CA SER A 340 -4.43 13.89 8.28
C SER A 340 -5.91 13.71 8.55
N SER A 341 -6.73 14.28 7.68
CA SER A 341 -8.18 14.16 7.77
C SER A 341 -8.80 14.02 6.41
N GLY A 342 -9.96 13.41 6.35
CA GLY A 342 -10.66 13.29 5.08
C GLY A 342 -11.95 12.53 5.21
N GLY A 343 -12.64 12.40 4.08
CA GLY A 343 -13.86 11.65 3.97
C GLY A 343 -14.29 11.49 2.53
N GLY A 344 -15.18 10.55 2.31
CA GLY A 344 -15.61 10.25 0.96
C GLY A 344 -16.83 9.37 0.89
N MET A 345 -17.21 9.10 -0.34
CA MET A 345 -18.29 8.21 -0.73
C MET A 345 -17.79 7.22 -1.78
N ASN A 346 -18.12 5.96 -1.58
CA ASN A 346 -17.91 4.91 -2.58
C ASN A 346 -19.25 4.30 -2.96
N PHE A 347 -19.38 3.89 -4.22
CA PHE A 347 -20.54 3.14 -4.65
C PHE A 347 -20.17 1.99 -5.59
N VAL A 348 -20.95 0.95 -5.53
CA VAL A 348 -20.97 -0.19 -6.45
C VAL A 348 -22.38 -0.37 -6.93
N LEU A 349 -22.63 -0.16 -8.20
CA LEU A 349 -23.96 -0.32 -8.81
C LEU A 349 -23.98 -1.56 -9.68
N VAL A 350 -24.99 -2.40 -9.48
CA VAL A 350 -25.23 -3.63 -10.22
C VAL A 350 -26.56 -3.50 -10.94
N PRO A 351 -26.58 -2.96 -12.18
CA PRO A 351 -27.81 -2.83 -12.95
C PRO A 351 -28.46 -4.21 -13.20
N GLY A 352 -29.76 -4.32 -12.98
CA GLY A 352 -30.48 -5.60 -13.07
C GLY A 352 -30.28 -6.34 -14.39
N ALA A 353 -30.39 -5.63 -15.52
CA ALA A 353 -30.35 -6.17 -16.89
C ALA A 353 -28.98 -5.95 -17.59
N SER A 354 -27.90 -5.66 -16.89
CA SER A 354 -26.60 -5.35 -17.50
C SER A 354 -25.49 -6.27 -17.01
N LYS A 355 -24.53 -6.58 -17.89
CA LYS A 355 -23.29 -7.30 -17.59
C LYS A 355 -22.19 -6.35 -17.06
N VAL A 356 -22.52 -5.08 -16.82
CA VAL A 356 -21.61 -4.04 -16.36
C VAL A 356 -21.73 -3.88 -14.85
N LEU A 357 -20.62 -3.87 -14.16
CA LEU A 357 -20.49 -3.41 -12.79
C LEU A 357 -19.92 -1.99 -12.82
N LEU A 358 -20.65 -1.03 -12.27
CA LEU A 358 -20.17 0.35 -12.14
C LEU A 358 -19.67 0.58 -10.72
N ARG A 359 -18.45 1.06 -10.62
CA ARG A 359 -17.83 1.49 -9.34
C ARG A 359 -17.45 2.95 -9.42
N GLY A 360 -17.55 3.65 -8.33
CA GLY A 360 -17.08 5.02 -8.25
C GLY A 360 -16.68 5.40 -6.84
N ASN A 361 -15.84 6.40 -6.77
CA ASN A 361 -15.44 7.05 -5.53
C ASN A 361 -15.42 8.57 -5.72
N LEU A 362 -15.72 9.27 -4.64
CA LEU A 362 -15.50 10.71 -4.48
C LEU A 362 -14.97 10.91 -3.08
N ALA A 363 -13.76 11.46 -2.94
CA ALA A 363 -13.14 11.62 -1.66
C ALA A 363 -12.34 12.92 -1.57
N PHE A 364 -12.22 13.45 -0.36
CA PHE A 364 -11.41 14.61 0.00
C PHE A 364 -10.43 14.19 1.07
N SER A 365 -9.18 14.63 0.97
CA SER A 365 -8.15 14.38 1.98
C SER A 365 -7.27 15.60 2.18
N SER A 366 -6.83 15.79 3.42
CA SER A 366 -5.92 16.84 3.85
C SER A 366 -4.79 16.22 4.65
N TYR A 367 -3.57 16.66 4.41
CA TYR A 367 -2.40 16.32 5.20
C TYR A 367 -1.61 17.58 5.49
N LYS A 368 -1.24 17.78 6.75
CA LYS A 368 -0.41 18.90 7.20
C LYS A 368 0.71 18.38 8.09
N ILE A 369 1.91 18.85 7.85
CA ILE A 369 3.08 18.64 8.72
C ILE A 369 3.75 19.98 9.02
N LYS A 370 4.18 20.13 10.28
CA LYS A 370 5.01 21.23 10.73
C LYS A 370 6.17 20.68 11.54
N LEU A 371 7.38 21.08 11.19
CA LEU A 371 8.61 20.84 11.93
C LEU A 371 9.08 22.16 12.53
N THR A 372 9.37 22.16 13.83
CA THR A 372 10.01 23.29 14.51
C THR A 372 11.24 22.77 15.25
N GLU A 373 12.40 23.19 14.86
CA GLU A 373 13.70 22.90 15.49
C GLU A 373 14.10 24.06 16.40
N ALA A 374 14.91 23.78 17.44
CA ALA A 374 15.17 24.76 18.50
C ALA A 374 15.85 26.05 18.02
N GLU A 375 16.69 25.96 16.98
CA GLU A 375 17.50 27.06 16.44
C GLU A 375 17.23 27.34 14.96
N GLU A 376 16.28 26.62 14.36
CA GLU A 376 15.98 26.69 12.93
C GLU A 376 14.61 27.33 12.65
N LYS A 377 14.47 27.89 11.46
CA LYS A 377 13.18 28.38 11.00
C LYS A 377 12.22 27.19 10.76
N PRO A 378 10.92 27.33 11.13
CA PRO A 378 9.96 26.25 10.97
C PRO A 378 9.79 25.86 9.49
N ARG A 379 9.62 24.55 9.25
CA ARG A 379 9.29 23.99 7.93
C ARG A 379 7.85 23.51 7.96
N SER A 380 7.11 23.72 6.90
CA SER A 380 5.73 23.29 6.83
C SER A 380 5.34 22.77 5.44
N SER A 381 4.42 21.81 5.40
CA SER A 381 3.80 21.35 4.18
C SER A 381 2.33 21.04 4.42
N LEU A 382 1.49 21.50 3.51
CA LEU A 382 0.05 21.22 3.48
C LEU A 382 -0.32 20.70 2.10
N VAL A 383 -1.04 19.58 2.05
CA VAL A 383 -1.67 19.05 0.84
C VAL A 383 -3.16 18.91 1.11
N ASN A 384 -3.99 19.61 0.34
CA ASN A 384 -5.45 19.47 0.36
C ASN A 384 -5.89 19.01 -1.01
N GLY A 385 -6.64 17.91 -1.08
CA GLY A 385 -7.03 17.38 -2.38
C GLY A 385 -8.34 16.65 -2.39
N PHE A 386 -8.86 16.46 -3.60
CA PHE A 386 -9.95 15.55 -3.87
C PHE A 386 -9.55 14.56 -4.95
N ASN A 387 -10.16 13.40 -4.92
CA ASN A 387 -10.10 12.45 -6.02
C ASN A 387 -11.49 11.87 -6.30
N MET A 388 -11.80 11.77 -7.57
CA MET A 388 -13.04 11.25 -8.09
C MET A 388 -12.72 10.23 -9.18
N GLY A 389 -13.33 9.06 -9.09
CA GLY A 389 -13.13 7.99 -10.06
C GLY A 389 -14.43 7.32 -10.44
N PHE A 390 -14.57 6.98 -11.72
CA PHE A 390 -15.64 6.13 -12.25
C PHE A 390 -15.00 5.01 -13.04
N ASN A 391 -15.44 3.79 -12.78
CA ASN A 391 -14.89 2.57 -13.34
C ASN A 391 -16.02 1.65 -13.79
N TRP A 392 -16.01 1.25 -15.06
CA TRP A 392 -16.93 0.32 -15.68
C TRP A 392 -16.23 -1.00 -15.94
N LEU A 393 -16.70 -2.06 -15.29
CA LEU A 393 -16.21 -3.41 -15.47
C LEU A 393 -17.25 -4.23 -16.23
N TYR A 394 -16.88 -4.67 -17.43
CA TYR A 394 -17.73 -5.45 -18.33
C TYR A 394 -17.20 -6.89 -18.45
N PHE A 395 -18.03 -7.87 -18.14
CA PHE A 395 -17.70 -9.28 -18.18
C PHE A 395 -18.07 -9.92 -19.51
N LEU A 396 -17.07 -10.51 -20.19
CA LEU A 396 -17.17 -11.21 -21.47
C LEU A 396 -16.73 -12.66 -21.33
N ASN A 397 -17.51 -13.51 -20.67
CA ASN A 397 -17.10 -14.86 -20.28
C ASN A 397 -15.94 -14.85 -19.28
N ASN A 398 -14.79 -15.39 -19.73
CA ASN A 398 -13.55 -15.37 -18.98
C ASN A 398 -12.74 -14.09 -19.20
N ASP A 399 -13.14 -13.26 -20.19
CA ASP A 399 -12.49 -12.00 -20.51
C ASP A 399 -13.13 -10.85 -19.72
N GLU A 400 -12.38 -9.78 -19.48
CA GLU A 400 -12.87 -8.59 -18.80
C GLU A 400 -12.43 -7.33 -19.55
N ILE A 401 -13.34 -6.39 -19.73
CA ILE A 401 -13.01 -5.03 -20.14
C ILE A 401 -13.23 -4.12 -18.94
N ASN A 402 -12.21 -3.35 -18.61
CA ASN A 402 -12.25 -2.39 -17.53
C ASN A 402 -11.81 -1.03 -18.08
N TYR A 403 -12.66 -0.02 -18.01
CA TYR A 403 -12.34 1.33 -18.44
C TYR A 403 -12.90 2.34 -17.47
N GLY A 404 -12.28 3.50 -17.42
CA GLY A 404 -12.72 4.51 -16.47
C GLY A 404 -12.02 5.84 -16.63
N ILE A 405 -12.47 6.77 -15.79
CA ILE A 405 -11.93 8.10 -15.67
C ILE A 405 -11.61 8.39 -14.20
N GLU A 406 -10.47 9.02 -13.96
CA GLU A 406 -10.07 9.53 -12.65
C GLU A 406 -9.75 11.02 -12.79
N VAL A 407 -10.28 11.83 -11.89
CA VAL A 407 -9.91 13.25 -11.75
C VAL A 407 -9.39 13.45 -10.34
N GLN A 408 -8.18 13.95 -10.23
CA GLN A 408 -7.54 14.29 -8.98
C GLN A 408 -7.14 15.77 -9.00
N GLY A 409 -7.59 16.53 -8.00
CA GLY A 409 -7.16 17.90 -7.80
C GLY A 409 -6.56 18.05 -6.42
N PHE A 410 -5.45 18.79 -6.29
CA PHE A 410 -4.86 19.10 -5.01
C PHE A 410 -4.12 20.42 -5.03
N LYS A 411 -4.12 21.08 -3.86
CA LYS A 411 -3.30 22.24 -3.57
C LYS A 411 -2.16 21.80 -2.68
N THR A 412 -0.93 22.14 -3.05
CA THR A 412 0.25 22.04 -2.19
C THR A 412 0.65 23.43 -1.72
N ASP A 413 0.97 23.54 -0.43
CA ASP A 413 1.50 24.77 0.19
C ASP A 413 2.73 24.35 1.00
N PHE A 414 3.90 24.79 0.57
CA PHE A 414 5.17 24.27 0.99
C PHE A 414 6.13 25.37 1.37
N GLU A 415 6.70 25.29 2.58
CA GLU A 415 7.73 26.17 3.09
C GLU A 415 8.88 25.34 3.67
N TYR A 416 10.06 25.54 3.16
CA TYR A 416 11.26 24.81 3.55
C TYR A 416 12.46 25.76 3.60
N PHE A 417 13.36 25.53 4.56
CA PHE A 417 14.66 26.21 4.65
C PHE A 417 15.75 25.15 4.59
N ASN A 418 16.72 25.35 3.69
CA ASN A 418 17.92 24.53 3.65
C ASN A 418 18.93 24.97 4.71
N TYR A 419 20.04 24.26 4.87
CA TYR A 419 21.09 24.59 5.84
C TYR A 419 21.74 25.96 5.59
N ALA A 420 21.74 26.48 4.35
CA ALA A 420 22.17 27.83 4.02
C ALA A 420 21.11 28.89 4.34
N LYS A 421 20.05 28.53 5.06
CA LYS A 421 18.87 29.36 5.42
C LYS A 421 18.14 29.94 4.22
N ARG A 422 18.31 29.31 3.03
CA ARG A 422 17.56 29.69 1.82
C ARG A 422 16.15 29.14 1.92
N GLN A 423 15.18 30.01 1.65
CA GLN A 423 13.77 29.66 1.65
C GLN A 423 13.33 29.13 0.29
N ILE A 424 12.69 27.97 0.30
CA ILE A 424 11.91 27.45 -0.83
C ILE A 424 10.45 27.55 -0.38
N ASN A 425 9.70 28.43 -1.03
CA ASN A 425 8.28 28.65 -0.75
C ASN A 425 7.51 28.50 -2.05
N GLN A 426 6.60 27.52 -2.10
CA GLN A 426 5.83 27.24 -3.30
C GLN A 426 4.40 26.84 -2.94
N THR A 427 3.43 27.52 -3.56
CA THR A 427 2.01 27.18 -3.47
C THR A 427 1.50 26.88 -4.86
N GLU A 428 1.00 25.65 -5.07
CA GLU A 428 0.53 25.19 -6.38
C GLU A 428 -0.85 24.53 -6.29
N ASN A 429 -1.66 24.78 -7.33
CA ASN A 429 -2.91 24.09 -7.57
C ASN A 429 -2.75 23.17 -8.77
N THR A 430 -2.98 21.89 -8.56
CA THR A 430 -2.77 20.86 -9.58
C THR A 430 -4.08 20.14 -9.88
N THR A 431 -4.33 19.90 -11.15
CA THR A 431 -5.41 19.04 -11.62
C THR A 431 -4.85 18.00 -12.57
N GLU A 432 -5.16 16.75 -12.30
CA GLU A 432 -4.75 15.58 -13.08
C GLU A 432 -5.99 14.84 -13.55
N ILE A 433 -6.07 14.56 -14.85
CA ILE A 433 -7.17 13.81 -15.46
C ILE A 433 -6.61 12.58 -16.13
N GLY A 434 -7.06 11.41 -15.71
CA GLY A 434 -6.63 10.13 -16.24
C GLY A 434 -7.82 9.37 -16.84
N ILE A 435 -7.68 8.93 -18.08
CA ILE A 435 -8.60 7.98 -18.70
C ILE A 435 -7.84 6.69 -18.89
N PHE A 436 -8.45 5.56 -18.57
CA PHE A 436 -7.79 4.27 -18.75
C PHE A 436 -8.72 3.26 -19.44
N PHE A 437 -8.05 2.32 -20.13
CA PHE A 437 -8.69 1.16 -20.76
C PHE A 437 -7.81 -0.06 -20.51
N ARG A 438 -8.41 -1.18 -20.09
CA ARG A 438 -7.78 -2.48 -19.84
C ARG A 438 -8.64 -3.58 -20.44
N TYR A 439 -8.01 -4.54 -21.11
CA TYR A 439 -8.66 -5.71 -21.67
C TYR A 439 -7.94 -6.99 -21.24
N LYS A 440 -8.42 -7.66 -20.20
CA LYS A 440 -7.93 -8.98 -19.80
C LYS A 440 -8.54 -10.04 -20.68
N LYS A 441 -7.70 -10.80 -21.38
CA LYS A 441 -8.09 -11.91 -22.25
C LYS A 441 -7.44 -13.20 -21.83
N ILE A 442 -8.24 -14.28 -21.74
CA ILE A 442 -7.77 -15.63 -21.42
C ILE A 442 -7.84 -16.48 -22.69
N ILE A 443 -6.66 -16.95 -23.17
CA ILE A 443 -6.50 -17.80 -24.34
C ILE A 443 -5.88 -19.12 -23.87
N ASN A 444 -6.73 -20.12 -23.58
CA ASN A 444 -6.29 -21.40 -23.02
C ASN A 444 -5.43 -21.21 -21.74
N LYS A 445 -4.11 -21.45 -21.85
CA LYS A 445 -3.13 -21.33 -20.78
C LYS A 445 -2.51 -19.93 -20.66
N LEU A 446 -2.73 -19.05 -21.64
CA LEU A 446 -2.15 -17.72 -21.71
C LEU A 446 -3.19 -16.67 -21.29
N ILE A 447 -2.82 -15.79 -20.36
CA ILE A 447 -3.59 -14.62 -19.99
C ILE A 447 -2.80 -13.40 -20.44
N ILE A 448 -3.45 -12.53 -21.20
CA ILE A 448 -2.88 -11.28 -21.71
C ILE A 448 -3.72 -10.14 -21.13
N ASP A 449 -3.08 -9.17 -20.53
CA ASP A 449 -3.71 -8.05 -19.85
C ASP A 449 -3.09 -6.72 -20.30
N PRO A 450 -3.30 -6.31 -21.59
CA PRO A 450 -2.89 -5.01 -22.07
C PRO A 450 -3.77 -3.91 -21.47
N SER A 451 -3.16 -2.80 -21.15
CA SER A 451 -3.85 -1.62 -20.69
C SER A 451 -3.12 -0.34 -21.07
N VAL A 452 -3.86 0.76 -21.15
CA VAL A 452 -3.30 2.08 -21.43
C VAL A 452 -3.98 3.10 -20.52
N ARG A 453 -3.18 4.01 -19.98
CA ARG A 453 -3.66 5.20 -19.31
C ARG A 453 -3.22 6.43 -20.11
N LEU A 454 -4.13 7.33 -20.29
CA LEU A 454 -3.89 8.66 -20.88
C LEU A 454 -4.03 9.67 -19.75
N GLN A 455 -2.91 10.18 -19.27
CA GLN A 455 -2.85 11.11 -18.15
C GLN A 455 -2.57 12.53 -18.66
N TYR A 456 -3.41 13.48 -18.27
CA TYR A 456 -3.22 14.90 -18.55
C TYR A 456 -3.03 15.66 -17.24
N TYR A 457 -1.94 16.39 -17.15
CA TYR A 457 -1.55 17.24 -16.03
C TYR A 457 -1.86 18.68 -16.40
N ALA A 458 -3.07 19.16 -16.05
CA ALA A 458 -3.60 20.44 -16.52
C ALA A 458 -2.77 21.65 -16.07
N SER A 459 -2.27 21.64 -14.82
CA SER A 459 -1.46 22.76 -14.25
C SER A 459 -0.15 23.02 -14.99
N ILE A 460 0.45 21.98 -15.57
CA ILE A 460 1.72 22.09 -16.33
C ILE A 460 1.52 21.86 -17.83
N SER A 461 0.28 21.66 -18.28
CA SER A 461 -0.11 21.40 -19.67
C SER A 461 0.66 20.23 -20.31
N GLU A 462 0.98 19.19 -19.51
CA GLU A 462 1.68 18.00 -19.99
C GLU A 462 0.75 16.81 -20.16
N PHE A 463 0.99 16.02 -21.22
CA PHE A 463 0.27 14.79 -21.53
C PHE A 463 1.21 13.59 -21.45
N SER A 464 0.81 12.55 -20.73
CA SER A 464 1.57 11.31 -20.54
C SER A 464 0.74 10.10 -20.97
N PRO A 465 1.05 9.46 -22.11
CA PRO A 465 0.54 8.15 -22.46
C PRO A 465 1.33 7.07 -21.72
N GLU A 466 0.62 6.21 -20.99
CA GLU A 466 1.20 5.20 -20.12
C GLU A 466 0.70 3.80 -20.50
N PRO A 467 1.24 3.17 -21.57
CA PRO A 467 0.95 1.78 -21.93
C PRO A 467 1.52 0.83 -20.88
N ARG A 468 0.76 -0.22 -20.56
CA ARG A 468 1.13 -1.26 -19.61
C ARG A 468 0.66 -2.62 -20.10
N LEU A 469 1.42 -3.67 -19.79
CA LEU A 469 1.13 -5.04 -20.20
C LEU A 469 1.40 -5.99 -19.06
N GLY A 470 0.43 -6.85 -18.78
CA GLY A 470 0.57 -8.02 -17.93
C GLY A 470 0.42 -9.30 -18.75
N LEU A 471 1.23 -10.29 -18.45
CA LEU A 471 1.21 -11.61 -19.10
C LEU A 471 1.31 -12.69 -18.04
N LYS A 472 0.53 -13.76 -18.20
CA LYS A 472 0.67 -14.97 -17.40
C LYS A 472 0.48 -16.20 -18.27
N TYR A 473 1.37 -17.16 -18.13
CA TYR A 473 1.30 -18.44 -18.82
C TYR A 473 1.27 -19.60 -17.82
N ASN A 474 0.17 -20.32 -17.76
CA ASN A 474 0.01 -21.52 -16.94
C ASN A 474 0.67 -22.71 -17.63
N LEU A 475 2.00 -22.89 -17.41
CA LEU A 475 2.79 -23.95 -18.02
C LEU A 475 2.22 -25.33 -17.65
N SER A 476 1.92 -25.53 -16.36
CA SER A 476 1.24 -26.68 -15.80
C SER A 476 0.25 -26.24 -14.71
N ASP A 477 -0.41 -27.18 -14.07
CA ASP A 477 -1.28 -26.89 -12.92
C ASP A 477 -0.54 -26.28 -11.74
N ASN A 478 0.75 -26.55 -11.64
CA ASN A 478 1.58 -26.16 -10.50
C ASN A 478 2.61 -25.07 -10.86
N ILE A 479 2.91 -24.84 -12.14
CA ILE A 479 3.94 -23.88 -12.57
C ILE A 479 3.30 -22.80 -13.43
N ARG A 480 3.52 -21.55 -13.07
CA ARG A 480 3.02 -20.35 -13.76
C ARG A 480 4.17 -19.39 -14.00
N LEU A 481 4.30 -18.96 -15.25
CA LEU A 481 5.22 -17.90 -15.65
C LEU A 481 4.44 -16.60 -15.76
N LYS A 482 5.04 -15.50 -15.32
CA LYS A 482 4.40 -14.19 -15.33
C LYS A 482 5.38 -13.09 -15.72
N ALA A 483 4.87 -12.07 -16.40
CA ALA A 483 5.62 -10.87 -16.76
C ALA A 483 4.71 -9.65 -16.70
N ALA A 484 5.23 -8.51 -16.29
CA ALA A 484 4.54 -7.22 -16.39
C ALA A 484 5.52 -6.09 -16.65
N GLY A 485 5.03 -5.05 -17.30
CA GLY A 485 5.80 -3.83 -17.52
C GLY A 485 4.94 -2.66 -17.95
N GLY A 486 5.51 -1.47 -17.90
CA GLY A 486 4.78 -0.27 -18.29
C GLY A 486 5.53 1.02 -18.06
N LEU A 487 4.89 2.11 -18.50
CA LEU A 487 5.34 3.48 -18.32
C LEU A 487 4.48 4.16 -17.25
N TYR A 488 5.11 5.03 -16.46
CA TYR A 488 4.51 5.70 -15.32
C TYR A 488 5.01 7.14 -15.23
N ALA A 489 4.11 8.05 -14.84
CA ALA A 489 4.43 9.45 -14.63
C ALA A 489 3.86 9.96 -13.30
N GLN A 490 4.52 10.96 -12.72
CA GLN A 490 4.15 11.58 -11.45
C GLN A 490 4.51 13.06 -11.44
N ASN A 491 3.60 13.90 -10.94
CA ASN A 491 3.81 15.31 -10.74
C ASN A 491 4.22 15.65 -9.28
N LEU A 492 3.72 14.92 -8.29
CA LEU A 492 4.00 15.18 -6.88
C LEU A 492 5.47 14.82 -6.55
N ILE A 493 6.16 15.71 -5.82
CA ILE A 493 7.54 15.53 -5.37
C ILE A 493 7.60 15.60 -3.85
N ALA A 494 8.61 14.98 -3.25
CA ALA A 494 8.90 15.12 -1.82
C ALA A 494 9.87 16.25 -1.55
N ALA A 495 9.74 16.83 -0.38
CA ALA A 495 10.70 17.76 0.19
C ALA A 495 11.99 17.09 0.68
N ASN A 496 12.15 15.80 0.43
CA ASN A 496 13.24 15.00 0.97
C ASN A 496 14.38 14.93 -0.02
N SER A 497 15.58 14.97 0.49
CA SER A 497 16.75 14.53 -0.27
C SER A 497 16.97 13.03 -0.01
N ASP A 498 17.18 12.25 -1.06
CA ASP A 498 17.63 10.84 -0.95
C ASP A 498 19.02 10.70 -0.31
N ARG A 499 19.63 11.82 0.07
CA ARG A 499 20.95 11.93 0.71
C ARG A 499 20.89 11.79 2.23
N ASP A 500 19.74 12.04 2.87
CA ASP A 500 19.61 12.04 4.33
C ASP A 500 19.09 10.71 4.85
N VAL A 501 19.85 10.06 5.73
CA VAL A 501 19.49 8.78 6.37
C VAL A 501 18.22 8.90 7.22
N VAL A 502 18.02 10.08 7.84
CA VAL A 502 16.88 10.35 8.71
C VAL A 502 16.21 11.64 8.24
N ASN A 503 15.09 11.50 7.58
CA ASN A 503 14.25 12.64 7.24
C ASN A 503 12.85 12.45 7.83
N PHE A 504 12.58 13.17 8.90
CA PHE A 504 11.28 13.13 9.57
C PHE A 504 10.28 14.11 8.99
N PHE A 505 10.73 15.10 8.21
CA PHE A 505 9.85 16.05 7.55
C PHE A 505 9.38 15.48 6.21
N TYR A 506 8.17 14.98 6.17
CA TYR A 506 7.53 14.41 4.99
C TYR A 506 6.62 15.45 4.32
N GLY A 507 7.24 16.39 3.63
CA GLY A 507 6.55 17.45 2.91
C GLY A 507 6.33 17.14 1.44
N PHE A 508 5.30 17.73 0.85
CA PHE A 508 4.93 17.55 -0.55
C PHE A 508 4.87 18.87 -1.28
N LEU A 509 5.30 18.85 -2.52
CA LEU A 509 5.10 19.92 -3.46
C LEU A 509 4.81 19.36 -4.87
N SER A 510 4.33 20.20 -5.77
CA SER A 510 3.99 19.80 -7.14
C SER A 510 4.45 20.87 -8.14
N ALA A 511 4.60 20.47 -9.40
CA ALA A 511 4.93 21.36 -10.52
C ALA A 511 6.10 22.30 -10.23
N PRO A 512 7.32 21.78 -9.94
CA PRO A 512 8.46 22.62 -9.56
C PRO A 512 8.78 23.65 -10.66
N ASP A 513 8.95 24.91 -10.25
CA ASP A 513 9.17 26.01 -11.20
C ASP A 513 10.64 26.29 -11.46
N ASP A 514 11.49 26.10 -10.46
CA ASP A 514 12.90 26.46 -10.49
C ASP A 514 13.79 25.23 -10.76
N LEU A 515 13.59 24.60 -11.93
CA LEU A 515 14.37 23.46 -12.42
C LEU A 515 15.63 23.92 -13.17
N PRO A 516 16.71 23.11 -13.18
CA PRO A 516 17.82 23.30 -14.09
C PRO A 516 17.38 23.32 -15.56
N SER A 517 18.00 24.18 -16.37
CA SER A 517 17.71 24.28 -17.80
C SER A 517 18.18 23.06 -18.60
N GLU A 518 19.26 22.42 -18.12
CA GLU A 518 19.90 21.28 -18.75
C GLU A 518 20.19 20.17 -17.73
N PHE A 519 20.17 18.94 -18.20
CA PHE A 519 20.60 17.76 -17.46
C PHE A 519 21.28 16.77 -18.39
N ASP A 520 22.51 16.35 -18.04
CA ASP A 520 23.31 15.40 -18.84
C ASP A 520 23.47 15.87 -20.30
N GLY A 521 23.75 17.19 -20.49
CA GLY A 521 23.91 17.83 -21.79
C GLY A 521 22.65 17.94 -22.65
N LYS A 522 21.47 17.71 -22.05
CA LYS A 522 20.17 17.79 -22.72
C LYS A 522 19.26 18.80 -22.04
N SER A 523 18.55 19.60 -22.84
CA SER A 523 17.54 20.51 -22.33
C SER A 523 16.42 19.78 -21.58
N VAL A 524 16.08 20.25 -20.38
CA VAL A 524 14.96 19.73 -19.56
C VAL A 524 13.66 20.28 -20.11
N LYS A 525 12.88 19.42 -20.76
CA LYS A 525 11.62 19.79 -21.43
C LYS A 525 10.37 19.47 -20.61
N LYS A 526 10.49 18.58 -19.63
CA LYS A 526 9.36 18.08 -18.84
C LYS A 526 9.57 18.34 -17.36
N LYS A 527 8.47 18.65 -16.66
CA LYS A 527 8.45 18.80 -15.21
C LYS A 527 8.09 17.49 -14.50
N LEU A 528 7.56 16.50 -15.21
CA LEU A 528 7.12 15.21 -14.66
C LEU A 528 8.29 14.31 -14.29
N GLN A 529 8.13 13.59 -13.17
CA GLN A 529 8.94 12.42 -12.89
C GLN A 529 8.45 11.24 -13.74
N LEU A 530 9.38 10.46 -14.29
CA LEU A 530 9.09 9.39 -15.24
C LEU A 530 9.79 8.10 -14.84
N ALA A 531 9.08 6.97 -14.92
CA ALA A 531 9.65 5.65 -14.68
C ALA A 531 9.16 4.60 -15.67
N ARG A 532 10.00 3.58 -15.86
CA ARG A 532 9.70 2.35 -16.61
C ARG A 532 9.86 1.16 -15.68
N HIS A 533 8.91 0.23 -15.72
CA HIS A 533 9.00 -1.00 -14.95
C HIS A 533 9.02 -2.20 -15.88
N ALA A 534 9.81 -3.21 -15.51
CA ALA A 534 9.76 -4.55 -16.06
C ALA A 534 9.90 -5.56 -14.90
N VAL A 535 9.02 -6.54 -14.86
CA VAL A 535 9.03 -7.63 -13.87
C VAL A 535 8.77 -8.94 -14.57
N VAL A 536 9.52 -9.96 -14.21
CA VAL A 536 9.31 -11.35 -14.64
C VAL A 536 9.28 -12.25 -13.41
N GLY A 537 8.49 -13.30 -13.43
CA GLY A 537 8.40 -14.18 -12.27
C GLY A 537 7.93 -15.58 -12.59
N VAL A 538 8.19 -16.47 -11.65
CA VAL A 538 7.76 -17.88 -11.66
C VAL A 538 7.08 -18.18 -10.33
N GLU A 539 5.86 -18.71 -10.41
CA GLU A 539 5.16 -19.30 -9.28
C GLU A 539 5.19 -20.82 -9.42
N TYR A 540 5.58 -21.50 -8.35
CA TYR A 540 5.60 -22.96 -8.30
C TYR A 540 4.95 -23.50 -7.03
N ASP A 541 3.81 -24.16 -7.17
CA ASP A 541 3.18 -24.92 -6.10
C ASP A 541 3.85 -26.30 -6.01
N ILE A 542 4.84 -26.46 -5.12
CA ILE A 542 5.55 -27.74 -4.92
C ILE A 542 4.56 -28.83 -4.52
N ASN A 543 3.65 -28.49 -3.61
CA ASN A 543 2.53 -29.32 -3.23
C ASN A 543 1.40 -28.40 -2.65
N LYS A 544 0.34 -29.00 -2.08
CA LYS A 544 -0.80 -28.25 -1.54
C LYS A 544 -0.50 -27.40 -0.28
N TYR A 545 0.69 -27.52 0.27
CA TYR A 545 1.11 -26.85 1.51
C TYR A 545 2.28 -25.89 1.31
N PHE A 546 2.97 -25.99 0.18
CA PHE A 546 4.24 -25.34 -0.03
C PHE A 546 4.30 -24.70 -1.41
N ASP A 547 4.47 -23.40 -1.46
CA ASP A 547 4.62 -22.63 -2.70
C ASP A 547 5.83 -21.72 -2.67
N ILE A 548 6.40 -21.53 -3.86
CA ILE A 548 7.52 -20.62 -4.12
C ILE A 548 7.08 -19.60 -5.16
N ASN A 549 7.42 -18.34 -4.93
CA ASN A 549 7.32 -17.26 -5.89
C ASN A 549 8.69 -16.59 -6.03
N ILE A 550 9.21 -16.53 -7.25
CA ILE A 550 10.48 -15.86 -7.58
C ILE A 550 10.18 -14.76 -8.59
N GLU A 551 10.58 -13.53 -8.28
CA GLU A 551 10.40 -12.38 -9.17
C GLU A 551 11.70 -11.63 -9.36
N GLY A 552 12.08 -11.40 -10.62
CA GLY A 552 13.12 -10.46 -11.01
C GLY A 552 12.50 -9.15 -11.50
N TYR A 553 13.07 -8.02 -11.13
CA TYR A 553 12.52 -6.71 -11.50
C TYR A 553 13.61 -5.72 -11.89
N ILE A 554 13.19 -4.77 -12.74
CA ILE A 554 13.94 -3.57 -13.11
C ILE A 554 13.00 -2.38 -13.03
N LYS A 555 13.45 -1.29 -12.43
CA LYS A 555 12.84 0.03 -12.50
C LYS A 555 13.87 1.04 -12.97
N ASP A 556 13.57 1.71 -14.06
CA ASP A 556 14.37 2.78 -14.65
C ASP A 556 13.63 4.11 -14.44
N PHE A 557 14.13 4.93 -13.53
CA PHE A 557 13.64 6.26 -13.26
C PHE A 557 14.36 7.25 -14.17
N ASN A 558 13.77 7.55 -15.30
CA ASN A 558 14.40 8.37 -16.34
C ASN A 558 14.54 9.83 -15.92
N GLN A 559 13.67 10.31 -15.05
CA GLN A 559 13.69 11.66 -14.49
C GLN A 559 13.09 11.64 -13.09
N LEU A 560 13.86 12.08 -12.13
CA LEU A 560 13.46 12.34 -10.75
C LEU A 560 13.77 13.82 -10.45
N THR A 561 12.99 14.42 -9.58
CA THR A 561 13.20 15.78 -9.10
C THR A 561 13.35 15.78 -7.59
N ASN A 562 14.44 16.36 -7.09
CA ASN A 562 14.73 16.48 -5.66
C ASN A 562 15.03 17.94 -5.31
N ILE A 563 14.92 18.28 -4.01
CA ILE A 563 15.34 19.58 -3.51
C ILE A 563 16.85 19.71 -3.64
N ASN A 564 17.30 20.87 -4.10
CA ASN A 564 18.72 21.20 -4.16
C ASN A 564 19.21 21.67 -2.78
N LEU A 565 19.95 20.80 -2.09
CA LEU A 565 20.56 21.16 -0.81
C LEU A 565 21.76 22.10 -0.96
N ASP A 566 22.38 22.15 -2.15
CA ASP A 566 23.54 22.98 -2.45
C ASP A 566 23.15 24.38 -2.97
N ASN A 567 21.86 24.75 -2.91
CA ASN A 567 21.39 26.09 -3.28
C ASN A 567 21.88 27.13 -2.24
N VAL A 568 22.92 27.90 -2.61
CA VAL A 568 23.49 28.97 -1.78
C VAL A 568 23.23 30.37 -2.32
N TYR A 569 22.83 30.50 -3.59
CA TYR A 569 22.51 31.76 -4.24
C TYR A 569 21.02 31.84 -4.63
N TYR A 570 20.48 33.06 -4.67
CA TYR A 570 19.19 33.29 -5.32
C TYR A 570 19.39 33.36 -6.84
N ASP A 571 18.47 32.78 -7.61
CA ASP A 571 18.48 32.89 -9.08
C ASP A 571 18.00 34.31 -9.50
N THR A 572 18.91 35.23 -9.52
CA THR A 572 18.68 36.64 -9.86
C THR A 572 19.68 37.09 -10.91
N ALA A 573 19.44 38.25 -11.51
CA ALA A 573 20.33 38.83 -12.50
C ALA A 573 21.80 39.01 -11.99
N ASN A 574 21.99 39.23 -10.67
CA ASN A 574 23.32 39.36 -10.07
C ASN A 574 24.06 38.02 -9.96
N ASN A 575 23.36 36.90 -10.07
CA ASN A 575 23.91 35.55 -9.95
C ASN A 575 23.75 34.77 -11.25
N PHE A 576 23.56 35.45 -12.38
CA PHE A 576 23.31 34.80 -13.67
C PHE A 576 24.45 33.86 -14.07
N ASP A 577 25.70 34.23 -13.84
CA ASP A 577 26.89 33.45 -14.21
C ASP A 577 27.14 32.24 -13.29
N ASN A 578 26.45 32.14 -12.14
CA ASN A 578 26.60 31.01 -11.26
C ASN A 578 25.94 29.76 -11.86
N PRO A 579 26.53 28.55 -11.67
CA PRO A 579 25.94 27.29 -12.14
C PRO A 579 24.55 27.03 -11.56
N ASP A 580 23.68 26.39 -12.34
CA ASP A 580 22.33 25.98 -11.90
C ASP A 580 22.39 25.12 -10.63
N SER A 581 23.44 24.33 -10.45
CA SER A 581 23.65 23.46 -9.28
C SER A 581 23.72 24.20 -7.94
N VAL A 582 24.01 25.51 -7.92
CA VAL A 582 24.13 26.28 -6.67
C VAL A 582 23.09 27.41 -6.56
N LYS A 583 22.26 27.62 -7.58
CA LYS A 583 21.25 28.70 -7.58
C LYS A 583 19.81 28.20 -7.78
N LYS A 584 19.59 27.05 -8.45
CA LYS A 584 18.27 26.46 -8.63
C LYS A 584 17.77 25.78 -7.36
N SER A 585 16.48 25.86 -7.10
CA SER A 585 15.86 25.26 -5.92
C SER A 585 15.74 23.74 -6.01
N PHE A 586 15.78 23.21 -7.23
CA PHE A 586 15.63 21.78 -7.49
C PHE A 586 16.76 21.23 -8.34
N ILE A 587 17.04 19.93 -8.17
CA ILE A 587 17.94 19.14 -9.03
C ILE A 587 17.15 18.05 -9.75
N ILE A 588 17.68 17.65 -10.90
CA ILE A 588 17.21 16.49 -11.65
C ILE A 588 18.20 15.36 -11.50
N GLU A 589 17.68 14.16 -11.34
CA GLU A 589 18.45 12.93 -11.24
C GLU A 589 17.82 11.82 -12.08
N LYS A 590 18.63 10.84 -12.45
CA LYS A 590 18.18 9.54 -12.92
C LYS A 590 18.33 8.52 -11.81
N GLY A 591 17.50 7.49 -11.84
CA GLY A 591 17.61 6.37 -10.92
C GLY A 591 17.49 5.03 -11.63
N PHE A 592 18.23 4.05 -11.17
CA PHE A 592 18.12 2.70 -11.66
C PHE A 592 18.05 1.72 -10.49
N THR A 593 17.11 0.79 -10.54
CA THR A 593 16.97 -0.24 -9.52
C THR A 593 16.68 -1.57 -10.17
N GLN A 594 17.38 -2.61 -9.72
CA GLN A 594 17.15 -3.99 -10.12
C GLN A 594 17.23 -4.92 -8.92
N GLY A 595 16.57 -6.07 -9.01
CA GLY A 595 16.62 -7.02 -7.92
C GLY A 595 15.88 -8.32 -8.21
N VAL A 596 16.00 -9.23 -7.23
CA VAL A 596 15.30 -10.51 -7.21
C VAL A 596 14.69 -10.72 -5.83
N ASP A 597 13.41 -11.06 -5.83
CA ASP A 597 12.66 -11.45 -4.63
C ASP A 597 12.33 -12.94 -4.68
N VAL A 598 12.57 -13.65 -3.60
CA VAL A 598 12.22 -15.06 -3.41
C VAL A 598 11.31 -15.18 -2.20
N VAL A 599 10.14 -15.73 -2.42
CA VAL A 599 9.12 -15.96 -1.39
C VAL A 599 8.84 -17.44 -1.28
N LEU A 600 8.85 -17.95 -0.08
CA LEU A 600 8.58 -19.32 0.25
C LEU A 600 7.50 -19.34 1.33
N LYS A 601 6.33 -19.88 1.02
CA LYS A 601 5.20 -19.99 1.96
C LYS A 601 4.95 -21.47 2.26
N TYR A 602 4.75 -21.78 3.54
CA TYR A 602 4.34 -23.10 4.02
C TYR A 602 3.16 -22.95 4.95
N GLU A 603 2.07 -23.62 4.65
CA GLU A 603 0.87 -23.64 5.48
C GLU A 603 0.33 -25.07 5.59
N TYR A 604 0.37 -25.60 6.80
CA TYR A 604 -0.18 -26.92 7.09
C TYR A 604 -0.74 -26.99 8.50
N ARG A 605 -2.05 -27.23 8.62
CA ARG A 605 -2.79 -27.42 9.87
C ARG A 605 -2.58 -26.28 10.88
N ARG A 606 -1.60 -26.44 11.80
CA ARG A 606 -1.32 -25.55 12.92
C ARG A 606 -0.14 -24.62 12.66
N MET A 607 0.60 -24.90 11.60
CA MET A 607 1.86 -24.24 11.31
C MET A 607 1.72 -23.38 10.05
N TYR A 608 2.11 -22.12 10.18
CA TYR A 608 2.34 -21.20 9.09
C TYR A 608 3.79 -20.74 9.15
N ALA A 609 4.49 -20.80 8.03
CA ALA A 609 5.87 -20.30 7.91
C ALA A 609 6.05 -19.55 6.59
N TRP A 610 6.72 -18.43 6.65
CA TRP A 610 6.97 -17.56 5.51
C TRP A 610 8.42 -17.08 5.53
N LEU A 611 9.15 -17.35 4.47
CA LEU A 611 10.50 -16.84 4.23
C LEU A 611 10.45 -15.88 3.04
N VAL A 612 10.97 -14.70 3.21
CA VAL A 612 11.16 -13.71 2.14
C VAL A 612 12.64 -13.34 2.09
N TYR A 613 13.23 -13.46 0.92
CA TYR A 613 14.56 -12.96 0.62
C TYR A 613 14.48 -11.97 -0.54
N SER A 614 15.01 -10.77 -0.34
CA SER A 614 15.12 -9.74 -1.37
C SER A 614 16.57 -9.34 -1.55
N LEU A 615 17.04 -9.44 -2.79
CA LEU A 615 18.31 -8.89 -3.26
C LEU A 615 18.02 -7.69 -4.14
N GLY A 616 18.49 -6.49 -3.76
CA GLY A 616 18.22 -5.26 -4.49
C GLY A 616 19.45 -4.39 -4.65
N PHE A 617 19.53 -3.68 -5.77
CA PHE A 617 20.58 -2.72 -6.08
C PHE A 617 19.91 -1.44 -6.60
N SER A 618 20.20 -0.32 -5.96
CA SER A 618 19.66 0.98 -6.36
C SER A 618 20.80 1.98 -6.56
N THR A 619 20.74 2.74 -7.63
CA THR A 619 21.65 3.85 -7.92
C THR A 619 20.90 5.12 -8.28
N ARG A 620 21.53 6.25 -8.04
CA ARG A 620 21.09 7.60 -8.47
C ARG A 620 22.24 8.25 -9.20
N ASN A 621 21.91 9.05 -10.22
CA ASN A 621 22.89 9.79 -11.01
C ASN A 621 22.43 11.25 -11.17
N THR A 622 23.24 12.18 -10.67
CA THR A 622 23.00 13.62 -10.73
C THR A 622 23.44 14.26 -12.05
N GLY A 623 23.98 13.48 -12.98
CA GLY A 623 24.68 13.99 -14.17
C GLY A 623 26.18 14.19 -13.97
N ASN A 624 26.63 14.46 -12.75
CA ASN A 624 28.03 14.65 -12.38
C ASN A 624 28.66 13.41 -11.74
N TYR A 625 27.89 12.69 -10.94
CA TYR A 625 28.33 11.47 -10.24
C TYR A 625 27.16 10.52 -9.99
N GLU A 626 27.52 9.25 -9.83
CA GLU A 626 26.60 8.19 -9.44
C GLU A 626 26.80 7.82 -7.96
N TYR A 627 25.71 7.57 -7.23
CA TYR A 627 25.76 7.19 -5.82
C TYR A 627 24.65 6.21 -5.46
N ALA A 628 24.85 5.45 -4.39
CA ALA A 628 23.82 4.61 -3.80
C ALA A 628 22.92 5.48 -2.89
N PRO A 629 21.59 5.49 -3.09
CA PRO A 629 20.70 6.22 -2.18
C PRO A 629 20.73 5.61 -0.78
N HIS A 630 20.47 6.41 0.26
CA HIS A 630 20.55 5.98 1.66
C HIS A 630 19.72 4.74 2.01
N PHE A 631 18.72 4.40 1.20
CA PHE A 631 17.87 3.21 1.39
C PHE A 631 18.33 1.99 0.55
N ASP A 632 19.48 2.01 -0.11
CA ASP A 632 20.03 0.88 -0.87
C ASP A 632 20.45 -0.26 0.07
N ARG A 633 19.49 -1.10 0.45
CA ARG A 633 19.74 -2.31 1.22
C ARG A 633 19.88 -3.51 0.27
N ARG A 634 21.10 -4.05 0.20
CA ARG A 634 21.43 -5.14 -0.75
C ARG A 634 20.72 -6.44 -0.42
N HIS A 635 20.77 -6.87 0.83
CA HIS A 635 20.16 -8.10 1.31
C HIS A 635 19.12 -7.79 2.37
N ASN A 636 17.92 -8.32 2.19
CA ASN A 636 16.84 -8.25 3.17
C ASN A 636 16.21 -9.64 3.32
N ILE A 637 16.23 -10.20 4.54
CA ILE A 637 15.66 -11.52 4.83
C ILE A 637 14.64 -11.37 5.94
N ASN A 638 13.47 -11.97 5.73
CA ASN A 638 12.41 -12.03 6.72
C ASN A 638 11.99 -13.50 6.89
N ILE A 639 12.00 -13.99 8.12
CA ILE A 639 11.51 -15.31 8.48
C ILE A 639 10.38 -15.13 9.48
N ILE A 640 9.22 -15.67 9.16
CA ILE A 640 8.03 -15.58 9.97
C ILE A 640 7.55 -17.00 10.24
N GLY A 641 7.16 -17.26 11.47
CA GLY A 641 6.55 -18.53 11.88
C GLY A 641 5.42 -18.29 12.86
N SER A 642 4.31 -19.00 12.67
CA SER A 642 3.19 -19.03 13.59
C SER A 642 2.79 -20.48 13.86
N TYR A 643 2.54 -20.80 15.12
CA TYR A 643 2.11 -22.14 15.52
C TYR A 643 0.99 -22.09 16.54
N LYS A 644 -0.13 -22.79 16.22
CA LYS A 644 -1.31 -22.89 17.08
C LYS A 644 -1.24 -24.12 17.98
N LEU A 645 -1.40 -23.91 19.29
CA LEU A 645 -1.30 -24.92 20.33
C LEU A 645 -2.67 -25.18 21.00
N GLY A 646 -2.73 -26.26 21.76
CA GLY A 646 -3.92 -26.67 22.50
C GLY A 646 -4.91 -27.50 21.66
N LYS A 647 -5.87 -28.15 22.34
CA LYS A 647 -6.95 -28.90 21.67
C LYS A 647 -7.96 -27.98 21.00
N LYS A 648 -8.18 -26.78 21.56
CA LYS A 648 -9.12 -25.77 21.06
C LYS A 648 -8.43 -24.74 20.15
N LEU A 649 -7.12 -24.89 19.87
CA LEU A 649 -6.30 -23.92 19.10
C LEU A 649 -6.36 -22.50 19.67
N ASP A 650 -6.43 -22.42 20.98
CA ASP A 650 -6.65 -21.21 21.76
C ASP A 650 -5.35 -20.55 22.23
N TRP A 651 -4.21 -21.16 21.93
CA TRP A 651 -2.88 -20.58 22.05
C TRP A 651 -2.24 -20.41 20.68
N GLU A 652 -1.55 -19.31 20.46
CA GLU A 652 -0.77 -19.04 19.25
C GLU A 652 0.58 -18.46 19.66
N VAL A 653 1.65 -18.96 19.07
CA VAL A 653 3.02 -18.46 19.25
C VAL A 653 3.51 -18.00 17.90
N ASP A 654 3.90 -16.74 17.81
CA ASP A 654 4.38 -16.13 16.59
C ASP A 654 5.83 -15.67 16.79
N ALA A 655 6.65 -15.82 15.77
CA ALA A 655 8.03 -15.36 15.73
C ALA A 655 8.33 -14.69 14.39
N ARG A 656 9.10 -13.60 14.43
CA ARG A 656 9.60 -12.89 13.26
C ARG A 656 11.08 -12.60 13.43
N TRP A 657 11.89 -13.05 12.48
CA TRP A 657 13.29 -12.67 12.40
C TRP A 657 13.55 -11.87 11.14
N ASN A 658 14.16 -10.69 11.31
CA ASN A 658 14.54 -9.81 10.22
C ASN A 658 16.05 -9.70 10.16
N PHE A 659 16.62 -9.71 8.96
CA PHE A 659 18.01 -9.38 8.68
C PHE A 659 18.07 -8.40 7.51
N GLY A 660 18.96 -7.40 7.62
CA GLY A 660 19.24 -6.46 6.56
C GLY A 660 20.71 -6.09 6.50
N SER A 661 21.30 -6.06 5.30
CA SER A 661 22.60 -5.45 5.11
C SER A 661 22.58 -3.96 5.47
N GLY A 662 23.73 -3.40 5.85
CA GLY A 662 23.85 -2.01 6.28
C GLY A 662 23.43 -1.02 5.21
N PHE A 663 22.78 0.07 5.62
CA PHE A 663 22.44 1.19 4.75
C PHE A 663 23.68 1.98 4.38
N PRO A 664 23.72 2.59 3.17
CA PRO A 664 24.74 3.53 2.78
C PRO A 664 24.81 4.74 3.72
N VAL A 665 26.00 5.23 3.96
CA VAL A 665 26.26 6.40 4.80
C VAL A 665 27.45 7.19 4.28
N THR A 666 27.36 8.51 4.34
CA THR A 666 28.46 9.43 4.06
C THR A 666 29.26 9.63 5.33
N LEU A 667 30.55 9.36 5.30
CA LEU A 667 31.46 9.59 6.43
C LEU A 667 31.95 11.03 6.45
N ASN A 668 32.35 11.51 7.61
CA ASN A 668 33.09 12.76 7.76
C ASN A 668 34.56 12.55 7.44
N GLN A 669 35.17 13.47 6.72
CA GLN A 669 36.61 13.54 6.49
C GLN A 669 37.30 14.48 7.47
N GLY A 670 36.59 15.49 7.97
CA GLY A 670 37.13 16.45 8.91
C GLY A 670 36.10 17.50 9.33
N PHE A 671 36.55 18.45 10.11
CA PHE A 671 35.78 19.59 10.55
C PHE A 671 36.55 20.86 10.28
N TYR A 672 35.85 21.96 10.04
CA TYR A 672 36.41 23.30 9.87
C TYR A 672 35.54 24.33 10.59
N PRO A 673 36.12 25.44 11.09
CA PRO A 673 35.31 26.51 11.64
C PRO A 673 34.54 27.20 10.49
N TYR A 674 33.20 27.15 10.56
CA TYR A 674 32.33 27.85 9.62
C TYR A 674 32.15 29.29 10.10
N LEU A 675 32.89 30.21 9.48
CA LEU A 675 32.82 31.63 9.80
C LEU A 675 31.73 32.28 8.96
N ASN A 676 30.73 32.86 9.64
CA ASN A 676 29.68 33.59 8.97
C ASN A 676 30.06 35.06 8.86
N PHE A 677 30.35 35.54 7.63
CA PHE A 677 30.72 36.89 7.36
C PHE A 677 29.53 37.81 6.96
N GLN A 678 28.32 37.47 7.36
CA GLN A 678 27.12 38.25 7.00
C GLN A 678 27.18 39.71 7.46
N ASP A 679 27.91 39.98 8.55
CA ASP A 679 28.07 41.33 9.10
C ASP A 679 29.38 42.00 8.66
N GLY A 680 30.06 41.42 7.67
CA GLY A 680 31.32 41.95 7.11
C GLY A 680 32.58 41.54 7.87
N LEU A 681 33.73 41.95 7.35
CA LEU A 681 35.07 41.64 7.92
C LEU A 681 35.37 42.35 9.26
N ALA A 682 34.48 43.21 9.74
CA ALA A 682 34.63 43.94 11.00
C ALA A 682 34.26 43.08 12.25
N THR A 683 33.70 41.90 12.07
CA THR A 683 33.41 40.98 13.15
C THR A 683 34.73 40.34 13.59
N ASP A 684 35.05 40.45 14.87
CA ASP A 684 36.26 39.86 15.45
C ASP A 684 36.17 38.31 15.45
N TYR A 685 36.53 37.71 14.30
CA TYR A 685 36.54 36.26 14.11
C TYR A 685 37.53 35.53 15.02
N THR A 686 38.45 36.26 15.67
CA THR A 686 39.39 35.67 16.61
C THR A 686 38.76 35.42 17.98
N GLN A 687 37.64 36.07 18.30
CA GLN A 687 36.92 35.94 19.55
C GLN A 687 35.60 35.17 19.40
N ASN A 688 35.02 35.12 18.21
CA ASN A 688 33.83 34.35 17.91
C ASN A 688 34.24 32.96 17.39
N ASN A 689 34.04 31.92 18.22
CA ASN A 689 34.08 30.55 17.73
C ASN A 689 32.98 30.39 16.69
N GLY A 690 33.34 30.26 15.43
CA GLY A 690 32.38 29.99 14.37
C GLY A 690 31.66 28.64 14.62
N GLU A 691 30.52 28.44 13.99
CA GLU A 691 29.88 27.16 13.93
C GLU A 691 30.83 26.11 13.32
N MET A 692 30.75 24.87 13.77
CA MET A 692 31.59 23.81 13.22
C MET A 692 30.99 23.30 11.92
N GLY A 693 31.67 23.55 10.80
CA GLY A 693 31.36 22.94 9.51
C GLY A 693 31.94 21.53 9.40
N VAL A 694 31.24 20.67 8.69
CA VAL A 694 31.64 19.27 8.45
C VAL A 694 32.14 19.14 7.02
N LEU A 695 33.37 18.63 6.86
CA LEU A 695 33.90 18.19 5.58
C LEU A 695 33.46 16.75 5.35
N TYR A 696 32.53 16.55 4.41
CA TYR A 696 32.02 15.25 4.06
C TYR A 696 32.93 14.50 3.10
N GLY A 697 33.00 13.18 3.26
CA GLY A 697 33.55 12.27 2.26
C GLY A 697 32.60 12.08 1.07
N PRO A 698 32.97 11.16 0.17
CA PRO A 698 32.10 10.82 -0.96
C PRO A 698 30.73 10.34 -0.50
N LEU A 699 29.69 10.74 -1.23
CA LEU A 699 28.29 10.52 -0.86
C LEU A 699 27.97 9.02 -0.79
N ASN A 700 27.53 8.53 0.38
CA ASN A 700 27.02 7.20 0.62
C ASN A 700 27.96 6.03 0.21
N GLU A 701 29.27 6.23 0.20
CA GLU A 701 30.24 5.17 -0.13
C GLU A 701 30.39 4.12 0.97
N SER A 702 30.21 4.51 2.22
CA SER A 702 30.31 3.61 3.36
C SER A 702 28.96 2.99 3.72
N ARG A 703 29.00 1.98 4.61
CA ARG A 703 27.77 1.32 5.05
C ARG A 703 27.73 1.17 6.57
N LEU A 704 26.55 1.36 7.14
CA LEU A 704 26.25 1.07 8.52
C LEU A 704 26.41 -0.45 8.80
N PRO A 705 26.58 -0.86 10.06
CA PRO A 705 26.55 -2.28 10.42
C PRO A 705 25.25 -2.97 10.02
N THR A 706 25.32 -4.30 9.86
CA THR A 706 24.16 -5.12 9.55
C THR A 706 23.11 -5.03 10.64
N TYR A 707 21.85 -4.96 10.22
CA TYR A 707 20.67 -4.99 11.07
C TYR A 707 20.16 -6.43 11.22
N HIS A 708 19.81 -6.85 12.43
CA HIS A 708 18.93 -8.01 12.60
C HIS A 708 18.17 -7.96 13.93
N ARG A 709 17.00 -8.56 13.97
CA ARG A 709 16.09 -8.54 15.11
C ARG A 709 15.22 -9.79 15.16
N LEU A 710 14.98 -10.31 16.35
CA LEU A 710 14.00 -11.34 16.62
C LEU A 710 12.88 -10.75 17.47
N ASP A 711 11.64 -10.94 17.03
CA ASP A 711 10.44 -10.57 17.73
C ASP A 711 9.60 -11.84 17.98
N ILE A 712 8.99 -11.94 19.16
CA ILE A 712 8.18 -13.10 19.56
C ILE A 712 6.90 -12.60 20.21
N SER A 713 5.78 -13.26 19.92
CA SER A 713 4.53 -13.07 20.64
C SER A 713 3.87 -14.39 21.05
N ILE A 714 3.14 -14.32 22.14
CA ILE A 714 2.29 -15.43 22.63
C ILE A 714 0.91 -14.85 22.83
N LYS A 715 -0.08 -15.50 22.23
CA LYS A 715 -1.48 -15.13 22.26
C LYS A 715 -2.30 -16.22 22.90
N LYS A 716 -3.24 -15.85 23.77
CA LYS A 716 -4.24 -16.74 24.37
C LYS A 716 -5.63 -16.18 24.15
N ILE A 717 -6.52 -17.02 23.62
CA ILE A 717 -7.94 -16.72 23.43
C ILE A 717 -8.76 -17.45 24.48
N PHE A 718 -9.59 -16.70 25.21
CA PHE A 718 -10.58 -17.21 26.15
C PHE A 718 -11.96 -17.04 25.54
N TYR A 719 -12.62 -18.12 25.20
CA TYR A 719 -13.99 -18.09 24.71
C TYR A 719 -14.95 -17.90 25.88
N LEU A 720 -15.65 -16.78 25.89
CA LEU A 720 -16.62 -16.39 26.91
C LEU A 720 -18.06 -16.77 26.46
N VAL A 721 -19.03 -16.32 27.23
CA VAL A 721 -20.45 -16.60 26.94
C VAL A 721 -20.94 -15.75 25.75
N ARG A 722 -21.83 -16.31 24.90
CA ARG A 722 -22.53 -15.58 23.81
C ARG A 722 -21.65 -14.94 22.72
N ASN A 723 -20.73 -15.68 22.16
CA ASN A 723 -19.84 -15.19 21.08
C ASN A 723 -18.89 -14.05 21.49
N SER A 724 -18.61 -13.92 22.78
CA SER A 724 -17.60 -12.99 23.27
C SER A 724 -16.27 -13.72 23.46
N GLU A 725 -15.19 -13.04 23.11
CA GLU A 725 -13.84 -13.57 23.19
C GLU A 725 -12.93 -12.56 23.89
N LEU A 726 -12.17 -13.03 24.86
CA LEU A 726 -11.08 -12.27 25.47
C LEU A 726 -9.76 -12.79 24.94
N GLU A 727 -9.04 -11.96 24.21
CA GLU A 727 -7.71 -12.25 23.72
C GLU A 727 -6.69 -11.53 24.59
N VAL A 728 -5.66 -12.23 25.05
CA VAL A 728 -4.51 -11.68 25.77
C VAL A 728 -3.27 -11.98 24.96
N VAL A 729 -2.49 -10.95 24.70
CA VAL A 729 -1.24 -11.02 23.90
C VAL A 729 -0.09 -10.48 24.72
N ALA A 730 0.98 -11.25 24.83
CA ALA A 730 2.27 -10.80 25.32
C ALA A 730 3.27 -10.86 24.15
N SER A 731 3.97 -9.76 23.89
CA SER A 731 4.97 -9.72 22.84
C SER A 731 6.27 -9.07 23.31
N VAL A 732 7.37 -9.46 22.69
CA VAL A 732 8.68 -8.90 22.93
C VAL A 732 9.32 -8.62 21.57
N VAL A 733 9.59 -7.35 21.33
CA VAL A 733 10.36 -6.89 20.17
C VAL A 733 11.83 -6.80 20.53
N ASN A 734 12.72 -7.18 19.62
CA ASN A 734 14.17 -7.24 19.82
C ASN A 734 14.57 -8.11 21.04
N VAL A 735 14.16 -9.36 21.03
CA VAL A 735 14.28 -10.31 22.16
C VAL A 735 15.71 -10.41 22.73
N TYR A 736 16.73 -10.37 21.88
CA TYR A 736 18.13 -10.45 22.30
C TYR A 736 18.80 -9.07 22.47
N ASN A 737 18.00 -7.99 22.52
CA ASN A 737 18.44 -6.63 22.83
C ASN A 737 19.65 -6.13 22.01
N ARG A 738 19.66 -6.45 20.69
CA ARG A 738 20.73 -5.99 19.81
C ARG A 738 20.67 -4.48 19.63
N LYS A 739 21.79 -3.82 19.76
CA LYS A 739 21.99 -2.41 19.42
C LYS A 739 22.11 -2.29 17.89
N ASN A 740 20.98 -2.17 17.20
CA ASN A 740 20.93 -1.92 15.77
C ASN A 740 21.13 -0.43 15.51
N VAL A 741 22.14 -0.07 14.75
CA VAL A 741 22.44 1.34 14.45
C VAL A 741 21.31 1.93 13.59
N PHE A 742 20.75 3.06 14.03
CA PHE A 742 19.77 3.83 13.27
C PHE A 742 20.49 4.87 12.41
N TYR A 743 21.24 5.77 13.05
CA TYR A 743 22.12 6.72 12.38
C TYR A 743 23.30 7.09 13.28
N VAL A 744 24.27 7.79 12.71
CA VAL A 744 25.40 8.34 13.45
C VAL A 744 25.26 9.86 13.43
N ASP A 745 25.17 10.46 14.64
CA ASP A 745 25.31 11.91 14.78
C ASP A 745 26.75 12.29 14.43
N ARG A 746 26.91 12.90 13.26
CA ARG A 746 28.22 13.17 12.67
C ARG A 746 29.00 14.26 13.41
N ILE A 747 28.30 15.17 14.08
CA ILE A 747 28.91 16.27 14.83
C ILE A 747 29.37 15.80 16.21
N ARG A 748 28.51 15.05 16.92
CA ARG A 748 28.77 14.58 18.27
C ARG A 748 29.43 13.22 18.33
N HIS A 749 29.64 12.55 17.20
CA HIS A 749 30.14 11.18 17.08
C HIS A 749 29.34 10.14 17.88
N ASN A 750 28.05 10.41 18.09
CA ASN A 750 27.18 9.51 18.83
C ASN A 750 26.45 8.56 17.88
N VAL A 751 26.43 7.28 18.26
CA VAL A 751 25.62 6.28 17.56
C VAL A 751 24.24 6.23 18.17
N VAL A 752 23.24 6.58 17.39
CA VAL A 752 21.82 6.45 17.75
C VAL A 752 21.34 5.08 17.31
N ASN A 753 20.83 4.29 18.24
CA ASN A 753 20.36 2.95 17.99
C ASN A 753 18.82 2.92 17.77
N GLN A 754 18.35 1.90 17.08
CA GLN A 754 16.94 1.50 17.01
C GLN A 754 16.44 1.10 18.40
N LEU A 755 15.14 0.79 18.50
CA LEU A 755 14.53 0.39 19.76
C LEU A 755 15.27 -0.78 20.42
N PRO A 756 15.52 -0.72 21.73
CA PRO A 756 16.06 -1.83 22.51
C PRO A 756 15.00 -2.96 22.64
N ILE A 757 15.21 -3.89 23.53
CA ILE A 757 14.20 -4.88 23.90
C ILE A 757 12.94 -4.17 24.41
N MET A 758 11.77 -4.48 23.82
CA MET A 758 10.50 -3.84 24.16
C MET A 758 9.43 -4.90 24.44
N PRO A 759 9.29 -5.34 25.71
CA PRO A 759 8.17 -6.19 26.10
C PRO A 759 6.85 -5.40 26.08
N SER A 760 5.78 -6.00 25.66
CA SER A 760 4.44 -5.40 25.68
C SER A 760 3.37 -6.42 26.05
N LEU A 761 2.31 -5.94 26.69
CA LEU A 761 1.16 -6.72 27.07
C LEU A 761 -0.10 -6.00 26.59
N GLY A 762 -1.05 -6.75 26.08
CA GLY A 762 -2.35 -6.22 25.69
C GLY A 762 -3.45 -7.24 25.91
N ALA A 763 -4.65 -6.72 26.10
CA ALA A 763 -5.87 -7.52 26.17
C ALA A 763 -6.96 -6.88 25.32
N SER A 764 -7.75 -7.70 24.65
CA SER A 764 -8.87 -7.23 23.85
C SER A 764 -10.11 -8.10 24.07
N LEU A 765 -11.25 -7.44 24.27
CA LEU A 765 -12.56 -8.07 24.42
C LEU A 765 -13.39 -7.80 23.18
N THR A 766 -13.75 -8.86 22.46
CA THR A 766 -14.72 -8.83 21.34
C THR A 766 -16.07 -9.33 21.81
N PHE A 767 -17.18 -8.65 21.42
CA PHE A 767 -18.54 -8.98 21.87
C PHE A 767 -19.59 -8.80 20.77
#